data_c8e843d1a5aae0ba772576c647405a00
#
_entry.id   c8e843d1a5aae0ba772576c647405a00
#
_cell.length_a   1.000
_cell.length_b   1.000
_cell.length_c   1.000
_cell.angle_alpha   90.00
_cell.angle_beta   90.00
_cell.angle_gamma   90.00
#
_symmetry.space_group_name_H-M   'P 1'
#
loop_
_entity.id
_entity.type
_entity.pdbx_description
1 polymer ?
#
loop_
_entity_poly.entity_id
_entity_poly.type
_entity_poly.pdbx_seq_one_letter_code
_entity_poly.pdbx_strand_id
1 'polypeptide(L)'
;MKKLLLTLAMTSLIAGTAAADIVIDGKSYVADTLVHKQVGPGVVHTIVRLPEIPINAYLLETDLTNKYVKAEAMVGNDTLGSVELLSKNASRMRERGLKPIGGCNGNFWCWPASNELDKSYMFQSPYGGCVRNNVTFVNTNEIINIWQWYDWAGVAGVDENGRAHIGNLFWTGTVSSSKFSGVTLTCINRRNITNQVVLWNEGFGRTREFENDWVDENNRGNNSSDNYYLVFKENQEWRTNADVKFTVAKIIKGADRQTLGQYDACITANGNQKDALAALEVGDEVVINNGWENRSTGEKPHISQLIEGNGMVMMNGQLTSRNTDDSYDAQVYSRNCIGTNAEGTKLYQLVIDKATHPQWGVSAGSTTSTMCQILKNLCPDVTDVSNLDAGGSAQMMIDCKIINKTTENSPRAVQNGMFLISVSPDDDQIARIAFEDHRIEMPVYSTYTPVILGYNQYGELIDQNVQGVSISMPAELGSAEGDCITASGNTISGIITAEYNGLKTTVIQKNLPADIAISIRPTITIDNRTANIPVTAIVNNEEFQYDPTHLNWAIGDENVAKVVDGQLTGLNSGKTTLECSVGEFTDKVDVDVQISDEEYYNVEWNGWTPKGSGAKNFSLSETGVLSYDYSSARTPYVQISKDELLYSLPDSIGLIFNSTQPIASVRLDVKYPGGKSAQTIKPEEGATFTTGVDHRVKFDFDKIGGAASITTYPVTISTIYFSLGTASSGNYAINLKSLYAHYPYFTGGVTDVKEDGKTVSVTAENGIIDVIGAKSVQIYDIAGRKITSTNTAKVANGIYIVIADGKSHKIAVK
;
A
#
# COMPACT_ATOMS: atom_id res chain seq x y z
N MET A 1 -38.41 -22.85 34.98
CA MET A 1 -37.48 -23.55 34.06
C MET A 1 -36.54 -22.51 33.52
N LYS A 2 -35.34 -22.45 34.11
CA LYS A 2 -34.28 -21.51 33.72
C LYS A 2 -33.55 -22.13 32.50
N LYS A 3 -33.56 -21.47 31.37
CA LYS A 3 -32.69 -21.83 30.23
C LYS A 3 -31.28 -21.31 30.54
N LEU A 4 -30.39 -22.25 30.76
CA LEU A 4 -28.95 -22.02 30.83
C LEU A 4 -28.46 -21.79 29.38
N LEU A 5 -28.12 -20.56 29.03
CA LEU A 5 -27.34 -20.28 27.84
C LEU A 5 -25.89 -20.67 28.12
N LEU A 6 -25.42 -21.74 27.53
CA LEU A 6 -24.01 -22.09 27.48
C LEU A 6 -23.38 -21.28 26.36
N THR A 7 -22.75 -20.17 26.72
CA THR A 7 -21.87 -19.43 25.80
C THR A 7 -20.55 -20.20 25.73
N LEU A 8 -20.36 -21.03 24.70
CA LEU A 8 -19.07 -21.60 24.39
C LEU A 8 -18.20 -20.47 23.84
N ALA A 9 -17.37 -19.89 24.70
CA ALA A 9 -16.25 -19.06 24.26
C ALA A 9 -15.22 -20.00 23.61
N MET A 10 -15.25 -20.11 22.28
CA MET A 10 -14.11 -20.62 21.53
C MET A 10 -13.00 -19.59 21.60
N THR A 11 -12.20 -19.63 22.66
CA THR A 11 -10.85 -19.08 22.63
C THR A 11 -10.03 -19.99 21.71
N SER A 12 -9.96 -19.65 20.43
CA SER A 12 -8.89 -20.17 19.59
C SER A 12 -7.59 -19.58 20.15
N LEU A 13 -6.90 -20.37 20.97
CA LEU A 13 -5.47 -20.15 21.20
C LEU A 13 -4.82 -20.27 19.80
N ILE A 14 -4.60 -19.16 19.14
CA ILE A 14 -3.57 -19.10 18.12
C ILE A 14 -2.27 -19.04 18.91
N ALA A 15 -1.77 -20.23 19.29
CA ALA A 15 -0.41 -20.36 19.78
C ALA A 15 0.48 -19.87 18.65
N GLY A 16 1.14 -18.73 18.88
CA GLY A 16 2.20 -18.27 17.98
C GLY A 16 3.23 -19.38 17.86
N THR A 17 3.12 -20.17 16.81
CA THR A 17 4.16 -21.13 16.47
C THR A 17 5.38 -20.28 16.11
N ALA A 18 6.46 -20.45 16.84
CA ALA A 18 7.79 -20.10 16.32
C ALA A 18 7.83 -20.58 14.86
N ALA A 19 8.34 -19.75 13.96
CA ALA A 19 8.44 -20.12 12.55
C ALA A 19 9.00 -21.54 12.47
N ALA A 20 8.17 -22.49 12.04
CA ALA A 20 8.64 -23.85 11.85
C ALA A 20 9.54 -23.80 10.63
N ASP A 21 10.74 -24.34 10.76
CA ASP A 21 11.65 -24.47 9.62
C ASP A 21 10.92 -25.10 8.43
N ILE A 22 11.09 -24.53 7.25
CA ILE A 22 10.54 -25.08 6.01
C ILE A 22 11.57 -26.06 5.42
N VAL A 23 11.15 -27.30 5.21
CA VAL A 23 12.00 -28.34 4.63
C VAL A 23 11.81 -28.40 3.11
N ILE A 24 12.88 -28.20 2.36
CA ILE A 24 12.92 -28.29 0.89
C ILE A 24 14.04 -29.24 0.51
N ASP A 25 13.72 -30.29 -0.25
CA ASP A 25 14.67 -31.35 -0.68
C ASP A 25 15.47 -31.94 0.47
N GLY A 26 14.83 -32.10 1.64
CA GLY A 26 15.41 -32.63 2.86
C GLY A 26 16.32 -31.68 3.64
N LYS A 27 16.50 -30.44 3.19
CA LYS A 27 17.23 -29.40 3.91
C LYS A 27 16.23 -28.45 4.61
N SER A 28 16.49 -28.18 5.90
CA SER A 28 15.74 -27.21 6.71
C SER A 28 16.23 -25.80 6.45
N TYR A 29 15.29 -24.86 6.31
CA TYR A 29 15.52 -23.44 6.14
C TYR A 29 14.71 -22.66 7.18
N VAL A 30 15.35 -21.70 7.82
CA VAL A 30 14.64 -20.78 8.73
C VAL A 30 13.59 -20.01 7.94
N ALA A 31 12.38 -19.98 8.46
CA ALA A 31 11.28 -19.26 7.86
C ALA A 31 10.84 -18.11 8.77
N ASP A 32 10.92 -16.88 8.27
CA ASP A 32 10.39 -15.70 8.94
C ASP A 32 8.93 -15.52 8.53
N THR A 33 8.01 -15.64 9.47
CA THR A 33 6.62 -15.25 9.25
C THR A 33 6.51 -13.73 9.38
N LEU A 34 6.24 -13.06 8.28
CA LEU A 34 6.15 -11.60 8.22
C LEU A 34 4.71 -11.11 8.49
N VAL A 35 3.73 -11.90 8.07
CA VAL A 35 2.30 -11.62 8.27
C VAL A 35 1.59 -12.93 8.57
N HIS A 36 0.69 -12.92 9.54
CA HIS A 36 -0.24 -14.02 9.78
C HIS A 36 -1.51 -13.47 10.42
N LYS A 37 -2.51 -13.17 9.61
CA LYS A 37 -3.75 -12.55 10.08
C LYS A 37 -4.98 -13.04 9.34
N GLN A 38 -6.12 -13.03 10.01
CA GLN A 38 -7.40 -13.23 9.35
C GLN A 38 -7.74 -11.98 8.51
N VAL A 39 -8.19 -12.19 7.28
CA VAL A 39 -8.55 -11.11 6.34
C VAL A 39 -10.02 -11.12 5.95
N GLY A 40 -10.76 -12.14 6.37
CA GLY A 40 -12.20 -12.28 6.17
C GLY A 40 -12.73 -13.57 6.84
N PRO A 41 -14.03 -13.84 6.74
CA PRO A 41 -14.65 -15.06 7.30
C PRO A 41 -13.93 -16.32 6.83
N GLY A 42 -13.29 -17.05 7.75
CA GLY A 42 -12.58 -18.29 7.43
C GLY A 42 -11.35 -18.14 6.51
N VAL A 43 -10.85 -16.94 6.28
CA VAL A 43 -9.69 -16.68 5.41
C VAL A 43 -8.54 -16.10 6.21
N VAL A 44 -7.40 -16.78 6.18
CA VAL A 44 -6.15 -16.37 6.81
C VAL A 44 -5.11 -16.05 5.74
N HIS A 45 -4.47 -14.91 5.88
CA HIS A 45 -3.35 -14.48 5.06
C HIS A 45 -2.04 -14.66 5.82
N THR A 46 -1.09 -15.31 5.16
CA THR A 46 0.26 -15.54 5.71
C THR A 46 1.30 -15.11 4.68
N ILE A 47 2.33 -14.38 5.10
CA ILE A 47 3.54 -14.11 4.31
C ILE A 47 4.71 -14.72 5.04
N VAL A 48 5.46 -15.54 4.32
CA VAL A 48 6.68 -16.17 4.83
C VAL A 48 7.86 -15.78 3.95
N ARG A 49 8.97 -15.44 4.59
CA ARG A 49 10.25 -15.22 3.96
C ARG A 49 11.23 -16.32 4.32
N LEU A 50 11.96 -16.81 3.33
CA LEU A 50 13.09 -17.71 3.50
C LEU A 50 14.38 -16.95 3.17
N PRO A 51 15.08 -16.35 4.14
CA PRO A 51 16.21 -15.46 3.87
C PRO A 51 17.43 -16.16 3.25
N GLU A 52 17.69 -17.43 3.60
CA GLU A 52 18.81 -18.20 3.07
C GLU A 52 18.70 -18.52 1.56
N ILE A 53 17.47 -18.67 1.06
CA ILE A 53 17.17 -18.93 -0.36
C ILE A 53 16.22 -17.87 -0.89
N PRO A 54 16.51 -16.60 -0.78
CA PRO A 54 15.64 -15.43 -0.77
C PRO A 54 14.30 -15.63 -1.50
N ILE A 55 13.30 -16.15 -0.78
CA ILE A 55 11.94 -16.41 -1.28
C ILE A 55 10.94 -15.68 -0.39
N ASN A 56 10.03 -14.93 -0.99
CA ASN A 56 8.82 -14.41 -0.34
C ASN A 56 7.62 -15.20 -0.86
N ALA A 57 6.89 -15.84 0.05
CA ALA A 57 5.73 -16.67 -0.24
C ALA A 57 4.48 -16.07 0.41
N TYR A 58 3.44 -15.87 -0.38
CA TYR A 58 2.15 -15.28 0.00
C TYR A 58 1.08 -16.34 -0.06
N LEU A 59 0.44 -16.64 1.05
CA LEU A 59 -0.56 -17.69 1.19
C LEU A 59 -1.90 -17.11 1.63
N LEU A 60 -2.97 -17.53 0.96
CA LEU A 60 -4.34 -17.48 1.46
C LEU A 60 -4.80 -18.90 1.79
N GLU A 61 -5.11 -19.16 3.05
CA GLU A 61 -5.76 -20.37 3.53
C GLU A 61 -7.23 -20.07 3.80
N THR A 62 -8.12 -20.85 3.20
CA THR A 62 -9.57 -20.66 3.32
C THR A 62 -10.23 -21.91 3.85
N ASP A 63 -10.98 -21.77 4.92
CA ASP A 63 -11.90 -22.80 5.46
C ASP A 63 -13.25 -22.72 4.71
N LEU A 64 -13.46 -23.61 3.73
CA LEU A 64 -14.68 -23.68 2.95
C LEU A 64 -15.88 -24.23 3.73
N THR A 65 -15.68 -24.74 4.94
CA THR A 65 -16.81 -25.11 5.83
C THR A 65 -17.44 -23.88 6.49
N ASN A 66 -16.76 -22.74 6.45
CA ASN A 66 -17.31 -21.49 6.93
C ASN A 66 -18.38 -20.97 5.95
N LYS A 67 -19.65 -21.01 6.39
CA LYS A 67 -20.79 -20.59 5.55
C LYS A 67 -20.81 -19.13 5.11
N TYR A 68 -19.90 -18.31 5.62
CA TYR A 68 -19.80 -16.88 5.31
C TYR A 68 -18.71 -16.57 4.29
N VAL A 69 -18.01 -17.57 3.77
CA VAL A 69 -17.07 -17.41 2.66
C VAL A 69 -17.47 -18.34 1.51
N LYS A 70 -17.28 -17.89 0.29
CA LYS A 70 -17.34 -18.71 -0.91
C LYS A 70 -16.20 -18.36 -1.88
N ALA A 71 -15.78 -19.33 -2.67
CA ALA A 71 -14.93 -19.09 -3.83
C ALA A 71 -15.80 -18.66 -5.02
N GLU A 72 -15.29 -17.75 -5.84
CA GLU A 72 -15.93 -17.30 -7.09
C GLU A 72 -14.89 -17.14 -8.20
N ALA A 73 -15.14 -17.74 -9.35
CA ALA A 73 -14.28 -17.56 -10.51
C ALA A 73 -14.43 -16.12 -11.06
N MET A 74 -13.35 -15.41 -11.11
CA MET A 74 -13.24 -14.10 -11.75
C MET A 74 -13.03 -14.28 -13.24
N VAL A 75 -13.72 -13.48 -14.06
CA VAL A 75 -13.50 -13.36 -15.50
C VAL A 75 -13.35 -11.88 -15.85
N GLY A 76 -12.35 -11.55 -16.65
CA GLY A 76 -12.08 -10.17 -17.03
C GLY A 76 -13.30 -9.49 -17.67
N ASN A 77 -13.77 -8.37 -17.09
CA ASN A 77 -14.98 -7.65 -17.51
C ASN A 77 -16.23 -8.55 -17.68
N ASP A 78 -16.30 -9.66 -16.94
CA ASP A 78 -17.40 -10.66 -16.90
C ASP A 78 -17.65 -11.38 -18.23
N THR A 79 -16.77 -11.30 -19.22
CA THR A 79 -16.93 -11.97 -20.52
C THR A 79 -15.60 -12.48 -21.04
N LEU A 80 -15.65 -13.56 -21.81
CA LEU A 80 -14.49 -14.03 -22.57
C LEU A 80 -13.99 -12.98 -23.57
N GLY A 81 -12.70 -13.02 -23.90
CA GLY A 81 -12.08 -12.09 -24.81
C GLY A 81 -11.72 -10.74 -24.20
N SER A 82 -11.61 -10.68 -22.86
CA SER A 82 -11.25 -9.49 -22.12
C SER A 82 -10.28 -9.83 -20.99
N VAL A 83 -9.36 -8.92 -20.70
CA VAL A 83 -8.47 -9.00 -19.55
C VAL A 83 -8.73 -7.82 -18.60
N GLU A 84 -8.51 -8.02 -17.32
CA GLU A 84 -8.73 -7.01 -16.29
C GLU A 84 -7.72 -7.17 -15.15
N LEU A 85 -7.34 -6.06 -14.51
CA LEU A 85 -6.55 -6.12 -13.29
C LEU A 85 -7.37 -6.79 -12.17
N LEU A 86 -6.78 -7.70 -11.39
CA LEU A 86 -7.48 -8.33 -10.26
C LEU A 86 -8.06 -7.28 -9.30
N SER A 87 -7.26 -6.27 -8.95
CA SER A 87 -7.70 -5.18 -8.07
C SER A 87 -8.88 -4.39 -8.64
N LYS A 88 -8.90 -4.15 -9.95
CA LYS A 88 -10.00 -3.45 -10.62
C LYS A 88 -11.27 -4.30 -10.67
N ASN A 89 -11.15 -5.60 -10.98
CA ASN A 89 -12.27 -6.52 -10.94
C ASN A 89 -12.88 -6.59 -9.55
N ALA A 90 -12.06 -6.76 -8.51
CA ALA A 90 -12.52 -6.77 -7.12
C ALA A 90 -13.21 -5.45 -6.72
N SER A 91 -12.68 -4.29 -7.14
CA SER A 91 -13.31 -3.00 -6.90
C SER A 91 -14.69 -2.91 -7.57
N ARG A 92 -14.79 -3.39 -8.82
CA ARG A 92 -16.05 -3.45 -9.57
C ARG A 92 -17.06 -4.41 -8.94
N MET A 93 -16.61 -5.55 -8.37
CA MET A 93 -17.46 -6.44 -7.58
C MET A 93 -17.99 -5.73 -6.32
N ARG A 94 -17.14 -4.96 -5.64
CA ARG A 94 -17.53 -4.17 -4.45
C ARG A 94 -18.57 -3.09 -4.78
N GLU A 95 -18.42 -2.41 -5.92
CA GLU A 95 -19.42 -1.45 -6.42
C GLU A 95 -20.80 -2.08 -6.67
N ARG A 96 -20.84 -3.40 -6.92
CA ARG A 96 -22.07 -4.19 -7.08
C ARG A 96 -22.60 -4.79 -5.77
N GLY A 97 -22.00 -4.42 -4.63
CA GLY A 97 -22.40 -4.88 -3.31
C GLY A 97 -21.84 -6.24 -2.90
N LEU A 98 -20.89 -6.80 -3.66
CA LEU A 98 -20.16 -8.00 -3.25
C LEU A 98 -18.99 -7.60 -2.32
N LYS A 99 -18.51 -8.55 -1.52
CA LYS A 99 -17.46 -8.34 -0.53
C LYS A 99 -16.21 -9.20 -0.86
N PRO A 100 -15.40 -8.85 -1.88
CA PRO A 100 -14.19 -9.60 -2.20
C PRO A 100 -13.18 -9.48 -1.06
N ILE A 101 -12.74 -10.62 -0.54
CA ILE A 101 -11.72 -10.74 0.51
C ILE A 101 -10.33 -10.74 -0.11
N GLY A 102 -10.11 -11.66 -1.05
CA GLY A 102 -8.84 -11.86 -1.71
C GLY A 102 -8.90 -12.87 -2.84
N GLY A 103 -7.76 -13.20 -3.42
CA GLY A 103 -7.66 -14.21 -4.47
C GLY A 103 -6.41 -14.07 -5.32
N CYS A 104 -6.22 -14.97 -6.28
CA CYS A 104 -5.09 -14.97 -7.20
C CYS A 104 -5.54 -15.09 -8.67
N ASN A 105 -4.62 -14.81 -9.59
CA ASN A 105 -4.86 -15.03 -11.02
C ASN A 105 -5.00 -16.53 -11.34
N GLY A 106 -5.67 -16.81 -12.45
CA GLY A 106 -5.89 -18.17 -12.97
C GLY A 106 -4.86 -18.59 -14.00
N ASN A 107 -5.36 -19.17 -15.10
CA ASN A 107 -4.53 -19.78 -16.13
C ASN A 107 -3.97 -18.78 -17.15
N PHE A 108 -3.07 -19.29 -18.00
CA PHE A 108 -2.66 -18.62 -19.24
C PHE A 108 -3.89 -18.33 -20.12
N TRP A 109 -3.72 -17.36 -21.01
CA TRP A 109 -4.74 -17.00 -21.99
C TRP A 109 -4.13 -16.71 -23.37
N CYS A 110 -4.96 -16.74 -24.39
CA CYS A 110 -4.53 -16.47 -25.75
C CYS A 110 -4.21 -14.98 -25.96
N TRP A 111 -2.99 -14.66 -26.34
CA TRP A 111 -2.55 -13.28 -26.66
C TRP A 111 -2.92 -12.88 -28.07
N PRO A 112 -3.23 -11.59 -28.33
CA PRO A 112 -3.62 -11.12 -29.67
C PRO A 112 -2.50 -11.13 -30.71
N ALA A 113 -1.24 -11.15 -30.28
CA ALA A 113 -0.08 -10.94 -31.15
C ALA A 113 0.42 -12.20 -31.85
N SER A 114 -0.17 -13.37 -31.64
CA SER A 114 0.25 -14.56 -32.39
C SER A 114 -0.35 -14.53 -33.79
N ASN A 115 0.51 -14.50 -34.82
CA ASN A 115 0.13 -14.64 -36.23
C ASN A 115 -0.41 -16.04 -36.59
N GLU A 116 -0.63 -16.88 -35.60
CA GLU A 116 -1.19 -18.21 -35.76
C GLU A 116 -2.71 -18.10 -35.81
N LEU A 117 -3.29 -18.37 -36.94
CA LEU A 117 -4.74 -18.28 -37.19
C LEU A 117 -5.56 -19.15 -36.26
N ASP A 118 -4.98 -20.24 -35.78
CA ASP A 118 -5.65 -21.18 -34.87
C ASP A 118 -5.92 -20.59 -33.48
N LYS A 119 -5.28 -19.45 -33.16
CA LYS A 119 -5.46 -18.73 -31.89
C LYS A 119 -6.42 -17.54 -31.98
N SER A 120 -6.80 -17.10 -33.17
CA SER A 120 -7.68 -15.93 -33.35
C SER A 120 -9.09 -16.13 -32.77
N TYR A 121 -9.58 -17.33 -32.72
CA TYR A 121 -10.89 -17.67 -32.14
C TYR A 121 -10.88 -17.81 -30.62
N MET A 122 -9.69 -17.89 -30.02
CA MET A 122 -9.49 -17.93 -28.56
C MET A 122 -8.98 -16.62 -27.98
N PHE A 123 -9.00 -15.55 -28.74
CA PHE A 123 -8.46 -14.26 -28.33
C PHE A 123 -8.86 -13.87 -26.90
N GLN A 124 -7.86 -13.70 -26.04
CA GLN A 124 -8.02 -13.41 -24.62
C GLN A 124 -8.94 -14.37 -23.84
N SER A 125 -9.20 -15.57 -24.35
CA SER A 125 -9.86 -16.63 -23.59
C SER A 125 -8.82 -17.42 -22.80
N PRO A 126 -9.16 -17.99 -21.63
CA PRO A 126 -8.23 -18.85 -20.89
C PRO A 126 -7.95 -20.11 -21.69
N TYR A 127 -6.77 -20.69 -21.52
CA TYR A 127 -6.43 -21.95 -22.20
C TYR A 127 -7.14 -23.16 -21.64
N GLY A 128 -7.80 -23.06 -20.50
CA GLY A 128 -8.50 -24.16 -19.86
C GLY A 128 -9.93 -23.82 -19.47
N GLY A 129 -10.57 -24.76 -18.81
CA GLY A 129 -11.94 -24.65 -18.35
C GLY A 129 -12.19 -23.45 -17.45
N CYS A 130 -13.39 -22.87 -17.58
CA CYS A 130 -13.85 -21.80 -16.70
C CYS A 130 -15.36 -21.95 -16.47
N VAL A 131 -15.77 -22.06 -15.21
CA VAL A 131 -17.19 -22.03 -14.79
C VAL A 131 -17.36 -20.88 -13.82
N ARG A 132 -18.40 -20.10 -14.04
CA ARG A 132 -18.80 -19.05 -13.12
C ARG A 132 -20.29 -19.13 -12.84
N ASN A 133 -20.66 -19.24 -11.57
CA ASN A 133 -22.06 -19.32 -11.14
C ASN A 133 -22.85 -20.39 -11.92
N ASN A 134 -22.32 -21.61 -11.96
CA ASN A 134 -22.87 -22.78 -12.68
C ASN A 134 -22.84 -22.68 -14.23
N VAL A 135 -22.48 -21.54 -14.80
CA VAL A 135 -22.37 -21.36 -16.26
C VAL A 135 -20.97 -21.73 -16.72
N THR A 136 -20.86 -22.71 -17.59
CA THR A 136 -19.60 -23.05 -18.24
C THR A 136 -19.27 -22.00 -19.29
N PHE A 137 -18.25 -21.18 -19.04
CA PHE A 137 -17.76 -20.18 -20.00
C PHE A 137 -16.83 -20.80 -21.04
N VAL A 138 -15.95 -21.68 -20.59
CA VAL A 138 -15.01 -22.41 -21.45
C VAL A 138 -14.90 -23.83 -20.93
N ASN A 139 -14.91 -24.82 -21.82
CA ASN A 139 -14.61 -26.20 -21.47
C ASN A 139 -13.09 -26.47 -21.42
N THR A 140 -12.72 -27.67 -20.96
CA THR A 140 -11.31 -28.08 -20.95
C THR A 140 -10.70 -28.18 -22.35
N ASN A 141 -9.39 -28.11 -22.41
CA ASN A 141 -8.63 -27.84 -23.64
C ASN A 141 -8.19 -29.10 -24.40
N GLU A 142 -8.89 -30.24 -24.29
CA GLU A 142 -8.53 -31.49 -25.00
C GLU A 142 -8.39 -31.31 -26.53
N ILE A 143 -9.03 -30.28 -27.12
CA ILE A 143 -9.06 -30.07 -28.54
C ILE A 143 -7.90 -29.19 -29.06
N ILE A 144 -7.26 -28.43 -28.14
CA ILE A 144 -6.23 -27.46 -28.48
C ILE A 144 -4.94 -27.84 -27.78
N ASN A 145 -4.29 -28.85 -28.29
CA ASN A 145 -2.95 -29.26 -27.88
C ASN A 145 -1.89 -28.25 -28.43
N ILE A 146 -2.01 -26.96 -28.06
CA ILE A 146 -1.06 -25.93 -28.45
C ILE A 146 0.26 -26.12 -27.74
N TRP A 147 0.21 -26.73 -26.55
CA TRP A 147 1.36 -27.05 -25.70
C TRP A 147 1.21 -28.52 -25.31
N GLN A 148 2.12 -29.36 -25.64
CA GLN A 148 2.12 -30.82 -25.29
C GLN A 148 2.12 -31.11 -23.78
N TRP A 149 1.74 -30.12 -22.96
CA TRP A 149 1.81 -30.12 -21.50
C TRP A 149 0.54 -30.57 -20.80
N TYR A 150 -0.54 -30.85 -21.54
CA TYR A 150 -1.88 -31.01 -21.01
C TYR A 150 -2.39 -32.44 -20.78
N ASP A 151 -1.48 -33.41 -20.72
CA ASP A 151 -1.90 -34.77 -20.31
C ASP A 151 -2.49 -34.84 -18.88
N TRP A 152 -2.37 -33.70 -18.13
CA TRP A 152 -2.76 -33.58 -16.74
C TRP A 152 -3.50 -32.24 -16.53
N ALA A 153 -4.75 -32.18 -16.96
CA ALA A 153 -5.55 -30.99 -16.74
C ALA A 153 -5.69 -30.70 -15.23
N GLY A 154 -5.04 -29.61 -14.78
CA GLY A 154 -5.07 -29.17 -13.38
C GLY A 154 -6.29 -28.33 -13.11
N VAL A 155 -7.47 -28.92 -12.99
CA VAL A 155 -8.71 -28.19 -12.73
C VAL A 155 -8.86 -27.90 -11.25
N ALA A 156 -9.21 -26.66 -10.92
CA ALA A 156 -9.59 -26.22 -9.59
C ALA A 156 -11.05 -25.76 -9.60
N GLY A 157 -11.95 -26.61 -9.17
CA GLY A 157 -13.38 -26.36 -9.09
C GLY A 157 -13.87 -26.29 -7.64
N VAL A 158 -14.98 -25.57 -7.45
CA VAL A 158 -15.75 -25.59 -6.21
C VAL A 158 -17.19 -25.91 -6.57
N ASP A 159 -17.77 -26.89 -5.89
CA ASP A 159 -19.16 -27.32 -6.15
C ASP A 159 -20.18 -26.40 -5.46
N GLU A 160 -21.46 -26.66 -5.72
CA GLU A 160 -22.57 -25.88 -5.15
C GLU A 160 -22.69 -26.00 -3.62
N ASN A 161 -22.03 -26.97 -2.99
CA ASN A 161 -21.96 -27.14 -1.54
C ASN A 161 -20.74 -26.47 -0.92
N GLY A 162 -19.89 -25.82 -1.71
CA GLY A 162 -18.67 -25.17 -1.29
C GLY A 162 -17.47 -26.11 -1.15
N ARG A 163 -17.55 -27.37 -1.58
CA ARG A 163 -16.45 -28.32 -1.56
C ARG A 163 -15.51 -28.10 -2.75
N ALA A 164 -14.21 -28.05 -2.50
CA ALA A 164 -13.18 -27.95 -3.53
C ALA A 164 -12.94 -29.33 -4.19
N HIS A 165 -12.81 -29.32 -5.50
CA HIS A 165 -12.45 -30.44 -6.35
C HIS A 165 -11.25 -30.00 -7.20
N ILE A 166 -10.03 -30.35 -6.75
CA ILE A 166 -8.81 -30.06 -7.49
C ILE A 166 -8.24 -31.37 -8.00
N GLY A 167 -8.03 -31.46 -9.30
CA GLY A 167 -7.60 -32.72 -9.85
C GLY A 167 -7.73 -32.83 -11.35
N ASN A 168 -7.66 -34.07 -11.82
CA ASN A 168 -7.76 -34.42 -13.22
C ASN A 168 -9.22 -34.58 -13.64
N LEU A 169 -9.94 -33.44 -13.75
CA LEU A 169 -11.32 -33.40 -14.17
C LEU A 169 -11.41 -33.07 -15.66
N PHE A 170 -12.21 -33.84 -16.38
CA PHE A 170 -12.44 -33.69 -17.82
C PHE A 170 -13.87 -33.29 -18.09
N TRP A 171 -14.00 -32.31 -18.98
CA TRP A 171 -15.31 -31.85 -19.40
C TRP A 171 -15.99 -32.82 -20.34
N THR A 172 -17.31 -32.98 -20.20
CA THR A 172 -18.19 -33.66 -21.10
C THR A 172 -19.44 -32.85 -21.37
N GLY A 173 -20.00 -32.96 -22.56
CA GLY A 173 -21.25 -32.26 -22.89
C GLY A 173 -22.07 -33.01 -23.90
N THR A 174 -23.41 -32.97 -23.73
CA THR A 174 -24.37 -33.57 -24.64
C THR A 174 -25.58 -32.67 -24.86
N VAL A 175 -26.18 -32.80 -26.03
CA VAL A 175 -27.50 -32.24 -26.38
C VAL A 175 -28.41 -33.39 -26.75
N SER A 176 -29.58 -33.46 -26.20
CA SER A 176 -30.60 -34.46 -26.56
C SER A 176 -31.97 -33.83 -26.73
N SER A 177 -32.86 -34.52 -27.42
CA SER A 177 -34.27 -34.15 -27.65
C SER A 177 -35.10 -35.40 -27.81
N SER A 178 -36.41 -35.27 -27.75
CA SER A 178 -37.32 -36.37 -28.13
C SER A 178 -37.16 -36.85 -29.58
N LYS A 179 -36.53 -36.02 -30.44
CA LYS A 179 -36.34 -36.31 -31.88
C LYS A 179 -35.00 -36.98 -32.22
N PHE A 180 -34.03 -36.99 -31.28
CA PHE A 180 -32.74 -37.67 -31.42
C PHE A 180 -32.13 -38.04 -30.07
N SER A 181 -31.35 -39.09 -30.03
CA SER A 181 -30.51 -39.41 -28.86
C SER A 181 -29.30 -38.47 -28.77
N GLY A 182 -28.68 -38.39 -27.59
CA GLY A 182 -27.64 -37.39 -27.27
C GLY A 182 -26.57 -37.19 -28.35
N VAL A 183 -26.41 -35.93 -28.75
CA VAL A 183 -25.35 -35.46 -29.63
C VAL A 183 -24.25 -34.85 -28.73
N THR A 184 -23.01 -35.22 -28.98
CA THR A 184 -21.88 -34.71 -28.20
C THR A 184 -21.64 -33.23 -28.51
N LEU A 185 -21.64 -32.38 -27.46
CA LEU A 185 -21.08 -31.06 -27.52
C LEU A 185 -19.56 -31.17 -27.61
N THR A 186 -18.94 -30.42 -28.50
CA THR A 186 -17.49 -30.46 -28.70
C THR A 186 -16.77 -29.30 -28.04
N CYS A 187 -17.40 -28.14 -27.93
CA CYS A 187 -16.86 -27.01 -27.18
C CYS A 187 -17.93 -26.00 -26.77
N ILE A 188 -17.54 -25.06 -25.94
CA ILE A 188 -18.37 -23.95 -25.47
C ILE A 188 -17.66 -22.61 -25.75
N ASN A 189 -18.42 -21.66 -26.32
CA ASN A 189 -17.99 -20.27 -26.55
C ASN A 189 -16.69 -20.13 -27.34
N ARG A 190 -16.41 -21.08 -28.21
CA ARG A 190 -15.24 -21.05 -29.09
C ARG A 190 -15.67 -21.13 -30.53
N ARG A 191 -14.90 -20.50 -31.41
CA ARG A 191 -15.11 -20.59 -32.85
C ARG A 191 -15.02 -22.05 -33.32
N ASN A 192 -15.92 -22.44 -34.23
CA ASN A 192 -15.97 -23.79 -34.71
C ASN A 192 -14.73 -24.21 -35.49
N ILE A 193 -14.23 -25.38 -35.16
CA ILE A 193 -13.39 -26.20 -36.02
C ILE A 193 -14.31 -27.17 -36.76
N THR A 194 -13.83 -27.82 -37.84
CA THR A 194 -14.61 -28.77 -38.66
C THR A 194 -15.29 -29.86 -37.85
N ASN A 195 -16.53 -30.17 -38.17
CA ASN A 195 -17.34 -31.28 -37.60
C ASN A 195 -17.65 -31.11 -36.11
N GLN A 196 -17.98 -29.89 -35.70
CA GLN A 196 -18.27 -29.60 -34.29
C GLN A 196 -19.72 -29.22 -34.01
N VAL A 197 -20.14 -29.47 -32.76
CA VAL A 197 -21.34 -28.93 -32.16
C VAL A 197 -20.91 -28.00 -31.02
N VAL A 198 -21.19 -26.72 -31.13
CA VAL A 198 -20.75 -25.69 -30.18
C VAL A 198 -21.93 -25.08 -29.45
N LEU A 199 -21.81 -24.97 -28.16
CA LEU A 199 -22.72 -24.22 -27.31
C LEU A 199 -22.19 -22.81 -27.10
N TRP A 200 -23.02 -21.81 -27.43
CA TRP A 200 -22.78 -20.41 -27.14
C TRP A 200 -23.68 -19.95 -26.00
N ASN A 201 -23.14 -19.26 -25.00
CA ASN A 201 -23.88 -18.73 -23.87
C ASN A 201 -23.38 -17.35 -23.45
N GLU A 202 -23.90 -16.81 -22.36
CA GLU A 202 -23.59 -15.44 -21.88
C GLU A 202 -22.10 -15.22 -21.58
N GLY A 203 -21.31 -16.27 -21.32
CA GLY A 203 -19.86 -16.15 -21.14
C GLY A 203 -19.14 -15.60 -22.35
N PHE A 204 -19.68 -15.76 -23.54
CA PHE A 204 -19.17 -15.12 -24.77
C PHE A 204 -19.50 -13.64 -24.85
N GLY A 205 -20.55 -13.19 -24.19
CA GLY A 205 -21.10 -11.83 -24.24
C GLY A 205 -22.36 -11.77 -25.11
N ARG A 206 -23.44 -11.23 -24.53
CA ARG A 206 -24.78 -11.22 -25.18
C ARG A 206 -24.84 -10.38 -26.47
N THR A 207 -24.00 -9.36 -26.59
CA THR A 207 -23.95 -8.44 -27.74
C THR A 207 -22.80 -8.71 -28.69
N ARG A 208 -21.90 -9.62 -28.33
CA ARG A 208 -20.78 -10.00 -29.16
C ARG A 208 -21.23 -10.94 -30.26
N GLU A 209 -20.80 -10.66 -31.48
CA GLU A 209 -21.09 -11.51 -32.63
C GLU A 209 -20.27 -12.79 -32.63
N PHE A 210 -20.90 -13.92 -32.81
CA PHE A 210 -20.27 -15.18 -33.09
C PHE A 210 -20.61 -15.67 -34.52
N GLU A 211 -19.67 -16.39 -35.09
CA GLU A 211 -19.76 -16.92 -36.44
C GLU A 211 -19.74 -18.43 -36.38
N ASN A 212 -20.48 -19.06 -37.32
CA ASN A 212 -20.41 -20.50 -37.52
C ASN A 212 -19.39 -20.85 -38.63
N ASP A 213 -18.48 -19.95 -38.92
CA ASP A 213 -17.38 -20.24 -39.81
C ASP A 213 -16.44 -21.27 -39.16
N TRP A 214 -16.17 -22.32 -39.89
CA TRP A 214 -15.19 -23.28 -39.50
C TRP A 214 -13.85 -23.00 -40.22
N VAL A 215 -12.76 -23.19 -39.53
CA VAL A 215 -11.41 -23.07 -40.06
C VAL A 215 -10.85 -24.49 -40.13
N ASP A 216 -10.59 -24.97 -41.33
CA ASP A 216 -9.79 -26.17 -41.55
C ASP A 216 -8.33 -25.77 -41.62
N GLU A 217 -7.43 -26.59 -41.09
CA GLU A 217 -5.97 -26.38 -41.11
C GLU A 217 -5.42 -26.08 -42.51
N ASN A 218 -6.11 -26.55 -43.55
CA ASN A 218 -5.72 -26.43 -44.93
C ASN A 218 -6.58 -25.44 -45.77
N ASN A 219 -7.71 -24.96 -45.24
CA ASN A 219 -8.66 -24.18 -46.07
C ASN A 219 -9.35 -23.09 -45.24
N ARG A 220 -8.66 -21.99 -45.05
CA ARG A 220 -9.11 -20.84 -44.27
C ARG A 220 -10.27 -20.12 -44.94
N GLY A 221 -11.46 -20.17 -44.34
CA GLY A 221 -12.58 -19.32 -44.69
C GLY A 221 -13.60 -19.93 -45.67
N ASN A 222 -13.83 -21.23 -45.60
CA ASN A 222 -15.01 -21.83 -46.24
C ASN A 222 -16.26 -21.60 -45.38
N ASN A 223 -17.03 -20.57 -45.72
CA ASN A 223 -18.37 -20.38 -45.21
C ASN A 223 -19.24 -21.53 -45.68
N SER A 224 -19.61 -22.44 -44.84
CA SER A 224 -20.55 -23.48 -45.13
C SER A 224 -21.98 -22.92 -45.06
N SER A 225 -22.64 -22.79 -46.18
CA SER A 225 -24.07 -22.40 -46.24
C SER A 225 -25.01 -23.38 -45.52
N ASP A 226 -24.49 -24.49 -45.02
CA ASP A 226 -25.25 -25.59 -44.45
C ASP A 226 -25.30 -25.57 -42.91
N ASN A 227 -24.78 -24.52 -42.26
CA ASN A 227 -24.76 -24.42 -40.82
C ASN A 227 -26.10 -23.96 -40.25
N TYR A 228 -26.47 -24.54 -39.11
CA TYR A 228 -27.69 -24.22 -38.38
C TYR A 228 -27.37 -23.49 -37.10
N TYR A 229 -28.02 -22.36 -36.84
CA TYR A 229 -28.00 -21.65 -35.57
C TYR A 229 -29.31 -21.94 -34.86
N LEU A 230 -29.26 -22.64 -33.74
CA LEU A 230 -30.40 -22.98 -32.92
C LEU A 230 -30.38 -22.11 -31.69
N VAL A 231 -31.34 -21.20 -31.59
CA VAL A 231 -31.38 -20.23 -30.52
C VAL A 231 -32.43 -20.64 -29.49
N PHE A 232 -32.08 -20.74 -28.26
CA PHE A 232 -32.88 -21.24 -27.17
C PHE A 232 -33.30 -20.15 -26.21
N LYS A 233 -34.42 -20.35 -25.57
CA LYS A 233 -34.82 -19.64 -24.38
C LYS A 233 -34.74 -20.61 -23.22
N GLU A 234 -34.02 -20.22 -22.17
CA GLU A 234 -33.82 -21.03 -20.96
C GLU A 234 -35.14 -21.23 -20.19
N ASN A 235 -35.35 -22.44 -19.72
CA ASN A 235 -36.49 -22.83 -18.90
C ASN A 235 -36.10 -23.14 -17.45
N GLN A 236 -34.77 -23.26 -17.18
CA GLN A 236 -34.19 -23.63 -15.89
C GLN A 236 -32.86 -22.94 -15.69
N GLU A 237 -32.39 -22.87 -14.43
CA GLU A 237 -31.04 -22.38 -14.12
C GLU A 237 -29.98 -23.34 -14.66
N TRP A 238 -28.83 -22.78 -15.08
CA TRP A 238 -27.66 -23.58 -15.43
C TRP A 238 -27.17 -24.39 -14.24
N ARG A 239 -26.81 -25.65 -14.49
CA ARG A 239 -26.17 -26.51 -13.50
C ARG A 239 -25.31 -27.54 -14.21
N THR A 240 -24.05 -27.64 -13.79
CA THR A 240 -23.13 -28.62 -14.35
C THR A 240 -23.49 -30.05 -13.93
N ASN A 241 -23.20 -31.02 -14.78
CA ASN A 241 -23.55 -32.44 -14.58
C ASN A 241 -25.04 -32.67 -14.27
N ALA A 242 -25.91 -31.85 -14.84
CA ALA A 242 -27.34 -31.94 -14.70
C ALA A 242 -28.03 -31.73 -16.05
N ASP A 243 -29.21 -32.30 -16.21
CA ASP A 243 -30.05 -32.08 -17.37
C ASP A 243 -30.74 -30.72 -17.26
N VAL A 244 -30.36 -29.77 -18.11
CA VAL A 244 -30.97 -28.43 -18.17
C VAL A 244 -31.79 -28.34 -19.43
N LYS A 245 -33.06 -27.95 -19.32
CA LYS A 245 -34.04 -27.92 -20.40
C LYS A 245 -34.15 -26.52 -21.01
N PHE A 246 -34.14 -26.47 -22.30
CA PHE A 246 -34.33 -25.28 -23.10
C PHE A 246 -35.43 -25.51 -24.16
N THR A 247 -36.07 -24.45 -24.58
CA THR A 247 -37.01 -24.46 -25.69
C THR A 247 -36.40 -23.81 -26.92
N VAL A 248 -36.41 -24.44 -28.05
CA VAL A 248 -35.96 -23.85 -29.33
C VAL A 248 -36.84 -22.66 -29.67
N ALA A 249 -36.30 -21.45 -29.57
CA ALA A 249 -37.05 -20.24 -29.83
C ALA A 249 -36.94 -19.78 -31.30
N LYS A 250 -35.82 -20.07 -31.96
CA LYS A 250 -35.55 -19.66 -33.35
C LYS A 250 -34.51 -20.57 -33.99
N ILE A 251 -34.69 -20.85 -35.28
CA ILE A 251 -33.73 -21.57 -36.11
C ILE A 251 -33.31 -20.66 -37.26
N ILE A 252 -31.99 -20.48 -37.44
CA ILE A 252 -31.39 -19.69 -38.50
C ILE A 252 -30.48 -20.61 -39.29
N LYS A 253 -30.56 -20.56 -40.60
CA LYS A 253 -29.72 -21.32 -41.52
C LYS A 253 -28.82 -20.34 -42.27
N GLY A 254 -27.56 -20.69 -42.47
CA GLY A 254 -26.62 -19.91 -43.21
C GLY A 254 -25.42 -19.43 -42.37
N ALA A 255 -24.54 -18.73 -42.98
CA ALA A 255 -23.25 -18.26 -42.39
C ALA A 255 -23.33 -16.86 -41.78
N ASP A 256 -24.50 -16.28 -41.58
CA ASP A 256 -24.63 -14.94 -41.03
C ASP A 256 -24.15 -14.90 -39.56
N ARG A 257 -23.46 -13.84 -39.22
CA ARG A 257 -23.07 -13.54 -37.83
C ARG A 257 -24.29 -13.35 -36.95
N GLN A 258 -24.24 -13.88 -35.75
CA GLN A 258 -25.32 -13.82 -34.80
C GLN A 258 -24.84 -13.31 -33.45
N THR A 259 -25.76 -12.77 -32.66
CA THR A 259 -25.57 -12.46 -31.23
C THR A 259 -26.56 -13.23 -30.41
N LEU A 260 -26.27 -13.48 -29.13
CA LEU A 260 -27.24 -14.07 -28.21
C LEU A 260 -28.44 -13.14 -27.98
N GLY A 261 -28.20 -11.82 -27.88
CA GLY A 261 -29.27 -10.85 -27.63
C GLY A 261 -30.06 -11.19 -26.36
N GLN A 262 -31.36 -11.43 -26.53
CA GLN A 262 -32.25 -11.77 -25.41
C GLN A 262 -32.29 -13.26 -25.04
N TYR A 263 -31.67 -14.13 -25.87
CA TYR A 263 -31.68 -15.57 -25.68
C TYR A 263 -30.59 -16.03 -24.71
N ASP A 264 -30.78 -17.15 -24.04
CA ASP A 264 -29.86 -17.65 -23.01
C ASP A 264 -28.75 -18.51 -23.59
N ALA A 265 -29.02 -19.21 -24.68
CA ALA A 265 -27.99 -19.99 -25.37
C ALA A 265 -28.27 -20.10 -26.88
N CYS A 266 -27.24 -20.50 -27.61
CA CYS A 266 -27.32 -20.89 -29.01
C CYS A 266 -26.47 -22.14 -29.21
N ILE A 267 -26.98 -23.10 -30.02
CA ILE A 267 -26.21 -24.25 -30.48
C ILE A 267 -25.94 -24.08 -31.96
N THR A 268 -24.71 -24.27 -32.37
CA THR A 268 -24.30 -24.32 -33.77
C THR A 268 -23.70 -25.69 -34.09
N ALA A 269 -23.93 -26.16 -35.32
CA ALA A 269 -23.34 -27.40 -35.82
C ALA A 269 -22.79 -27.19 -37.21
N ASN A 270 -21.64 -27.80 -37.51
CA ASN A 270 -21.02 -27.69 -38.81
C ASN A 270 -20.49 -29.02 -39.38
N GLY A 271 -20.08 -28.99 -40.65
CA GLY A 271 -19.53 -30.16 -41.32
C GLY A 271 -20.50 -31.33 -41.32
N ASN A 272 -20.02 -32.52 -40.99
CA ASN A 272 -20.85 -33.71 -40.89
C ASN A 272 -21.77 -33.77 -39.66
N GLN A 273 -21.62 -32.80 -38.73
CA GLN A 273 -22.49 -32.71 -37.54
C GLN A 273 -23.76 -31.89 -37.79
N LYS A 274 -23.85 -31.15 -38.91
CA LYS A 274 -25.00 -30.29 -39.21
C LYS A 274 -26.34 -31.03 -39.19
N ASP A 275 -26.36 -32.28 -39.66
CA ASP A 275 -27.57 -33.08 -39.72
C ASP A 275 -28.01 -33.63 -38.36
N ALA A 276 -27.09 -33.65 -37.35
CA ALA A 276 -27.40 -34.13 -36.02
C ALA A 276 -28.53 -33.34 -35.33
N LEU A 277 -28.65 -32.05 -35.67
CA LEU A 277 -29.66 -31.16 -35.09
C LEU A 277 -30.79 -30.83 -36.08
N ALA A 278 -30.75 -31.37 -37.32
CA ALA A 278 -31.64 -30.99 -38.40
C ALA A 278 -33.13 -31.34 -38.13
N ALA A 279 -33.40 -32.27 -37.24
CA ALA A 279 -34.77 -32.69 -36.87
C ALA A 279 -35.46 -31.68 -35.94
N LEU A 280 -34.75 -30.71 -35.37
CA LEU A 280 -35.32 -29.74 -34.44
C LEU A 280 -36.19 -28.71 -35.14
N GLU A 281 -37.28 -28.36 -34.48
CA GLU A 281 -38.24 -27.33 -34.90
C GLU A 281 -38.40 -26.29 -33.79
N VAL A 282 -38.87 -25.09 -34.14
CA VAL A 282 -39.24 -24.07 -33.16
C VAL A 282 -40.32 -24.59 -32.23
N GLY A 283 -40.12 -24.52 -30.94
CA GLY A 283 -40.98 -25.04 -29.89
C GLY A 283 -40.52 -26.38 -29.32
N ASP A 284 -39.56 -27.08 -29.92
CA ASP A 284 -39.02 -28.32 -29.35
C ASP A 284 -38.27 -28.08 -28.06
N GLU A 285 -38.39 -29.04 -27.13
CA GLU A 285 -37.53 -29.11 -25.95
C GLU A 285 -36.22 -29.80 -26.31
N VAL A 286 -35.11 -29.17 -25.90
CA VAL A 286 -33.78 -29.75 -25.90
C VAL A 286 -33.24 -29.81 -24.49
N VAL A 287 -32.48 -30.82 -24.19
CA VAL A 287 -31.82 -31.03 -22.93
C VAL A 287 -30.31 -30.90 -23.14
N ILE A 288 -29.68 -29.99 -22.43
CA ILE A 288 -28.24 -29.83 -22.42
C ILE A 288 -27.71 -30.34 -21.09
N ASN A 289 -26.77 -31.24 -21.15
CA ASN A 289 -26.01 -31.71 -19.98
C ASN A 289 -24.52 -31.45 -20.25
N ASN A 290 -23.88 -30.69 -19.39
CA ASN A 290 -22.45 -30.47 -19.48
C ASN A 290 -21.85 -30.38 -18.10
N GLY A 291 -20.59 -30.79 -17.97
CA GLY A 291 -19.91 -30.77 -16.67
C GLY A 291 -18.55 -31.46 -16.69
N TRP A 292 -18.02 -31.69 -15.53
CA TRP A 292 -16.72 -32.30 -15.34
C TRP A 292 -16.82 -33.63 -14.63
N GLU A 293 -16.01 -34.58 -15.07
CA GLU A 293 -15.86 -35.90 -14.47
C GLU A 293 -14.43 -36.09 -14.02
N ASN A 294 -14.21 -36.48 -12.79
CA ASN A 294 -12.92 -36.96 -12.31
C ASN A 294 -12.64 -38.33 -12.91
N ARG A 295 -11.76 -38.42 -13.88
CA ARG A 295 -11.42 -39.68 -14.58
C ARG A 295 -10.83 -40.76 -13.69
N SER A 296 -10.24 -40.36 -12.55
CA SER A 296 -9.64 -41.32 -11.60
C SER A 296 -10.70 -41.96 -10.70
N THR A 297 -11.74 -41.23 -10.33
CA THR A 297 -12.78 -41.67 -9.38
C THR A 297 -14.13 -41.91 -10.02
N GLY A 298 -14.40 -41.35 -11.21
CA GLY A 298 -15.69 -41.32 -11.86
C GLY A 298 -16.67 -40.34 -11.21
N GLU A 299 -16.24 -39.52 -10.26
CA GLU A 299 -17.10 -38.54 -9.60
C GLU A 299 -17.49 -37.42 -10.57
N LYS A 300 -18.73 -36.98 -10.53
CA LYS A 300 -19.33 -35.92 -11.35
C LYS A 300 -19.92 -34.83 -10.46
N PRO A 301 -19.10 -33.99 -9.85
CA PRO A 301 -19.57 -32.91 -8.98
C PRO A 301 -20.38 -31.87 -9.76
N HIS A 302 -21.37 -31.25 -9.09
CA HIS A 302 -22.04 -30.04 -9.61
C HIS A 302 -21.19 -28.82 -9.38
N ILE A 303 -20.23 -28.60 -10.28
CA ILE A 303 -19.28 -27.50 -10.19
C ILE A 303 -19.97 -26.16 -10.41
N SER A 304 -19.89 -25.27 -9.45
CA SER A 304 -20.44 -23.91 -9.52
C SER A 304 -19.40 -22.86 -9.93
N GLN A 305 -18.15 -23.07 -9.56
CA GLN A 305 -17.02 -22.21 -9.87
C GLN A 305 -15.82 -23.06 -10.30
N LEU A 306 -15.10 -22.65 -11.33
CA LEU A 306 -13.94 -23.40 -11.78
C LEU A 306 -12.98 -22.50 -12.56
N ILE A 307 -11.70 -22.65 -12.28
CA ILE A 307 -10.62 -22.27 -13.18
C ILE A 307 -9.75 -23.50 -13.45
N GLU A 308 -9.22 -23.62 -14.64
CA GLU A 308 -8.24 -24.66 -14.96
C GLU A 308 -6.84 -24.06 -14.88
N GLY A 309 -5.89 -24.81 -14.34
CA GLY A 309 -4.47 -24.49 -14.35
C GLY A 309 -3.74 -25.14 -15.52
N ASN A 310 -2.42 -25.05 -15.50
CA ASN A 310 -1.57 -25.70 -16.51
C ASN A 310 -1.01 -27.05 -16.05
N GLY A 311 -1.72 -27.75 -15.19
CA GLY A 311 -1.48 -29.13 -14.79
C GLY A 311 -1.31 -29.34 -13.29
N MET A 312 -1.45 -30.60 -12.88
CA MET A 312 -1.27 -31.03 -11.49
C MET A 312 0.20 -31.14 -11.14
N VAL A 313 0.64 -30.41 -10.13
CA VAL A 313 2.01 -30.44 -9.61
C VAL A 313 2.13 -31.25 -8.31
N MET A 314 1.01 -31.48 -7.62
CA MET A 314 0.90 -32.41 -6.49
C MET A 314 -0.41 -33.18 -6.60
N MET A 315 -0.39 -34.48 -6.30
CA MET A 315 -1.57 -35.34 -6.23
C MET A 315 -1.43 -36.31 -5.04
N ASN A 316 -2.50 -36.43 -4.24
CA ASN A 316 -2.51 -37.29 -3.04
C ASN A 316 -1.30 -37.01 -2.11
N GLY A 317 -0.91 -35.77 -1.97
CA GLY A 317 0.20 -35.31 -1.13
C GLY A 317 1.59 -35.61 -1.67
N GLN A 318 1.72 -36.08 -2.90
CA GLN A 318 2.98 -36.37 -3.56
C GLN A 318 3.21 -35.50 -4.79
N LEU A 319 4.46 -35.07 -4.99
CA LEU A 319 4.84 -34.35 -6.20
C LEU A 319 4.63 -35.25 -7.44
N THR A 320 4.07 -34.68 -8.50
CA THR A 320 3.90 -35.37 -9.78
C THR A 320 5.20 -35.38 -10.58
N SER A 321 5.33 -36.28 -11.57
CA SER A 321 6.47 -36.35 -12.49
C SER A 321 6.70 -35.06 -13.26
N ARG A 322 5.65 -34.25 -13.45
CA ARG A 322 5.73 -32.96 -14.11
C ARG A 322 6.78 -32.01 -13.51
N ASN A 323 6.99 -32.04 -12.20
CA ASN A 323 7.97 -31.18 -11.51
C ASN A 323 9.42 -31.43 -11.96
N THR A 324 9.71 -32.54 -12.63
CA THR A 324 11.06 -32.94 -13.03
C THR A 324 11.27 -32.91 -14.53
N ASP A 325 10.21 -32.90 -15.33
CA ASP A 325 10.27 -33.20 -16.76
C ASP A 325 10.36 -31.97 -17.66
N ASP A 326 10.03 -30.78 -17.19
CA ASP A 326 9.94 -29.60 -18.04
C ASP A 326 10.97 -28.56 -17.68
N SER A 327 11.59 -27.98 -18.68
CA SER A 327 12.45 -26.83 -18.53
C SER A 327 11.74 -25.63 -17.88
N TYR A 328 10.43 -25.49 -18.06
CA TYR A 328 9.63 -24.44 -17.43
C TYR A 328 9.39 -24.71 -15.95
N ASP A 329 8.96 -25.92 -15.57
CA ASP A 329 8.66 -26.27 -14.18
C ASP A 329 9.93 -26.39 -13.32
N ALA A 330 11.04 -26.83 -13.90
CA ALA A 330 12.35 -26.88 -13.26
C ALA A 330 13.06 -25.52 -13.18
N GLN A 331 12.62 -24.50 -13.92
CA GLN A 331 13.19 -23.17 -13.88
C GLN A 331 12.64 -22.34 -12.73
N VAL A 332 13.43 -21.36 -12.29
CA VAL A 332 13.06 -20.43 -11.23
C VAL A 332 12.30 -19.24 -11.80
N TYR A 333 11.01 -19.19 -11.49
CA TYR A 333 10.10 -18.07 -11.83
C TYR A 333 9.35 -17.59 -10.59
N SER A 334 8.64 -16.45 -10.68
CA SER A 334 7.51 -16.23 -9.81
C SER A 334 6.47 -17.31 -10.06
N ARG A 335 5.84 -17.82 -9.01
CA ARG A 335 4.94 -18.98 -9.11
C ARG A 335 3.58 -18.66 -8.52
N ASN A 336 2.57 -19.40 -8.99
CA ASN A 336 1.21 -19.33 -8.50
C ASN A 336 0.59 -20.73 -8.54
N CYS A 337 -0.10 -21.09 -7.48
CA CYS A 337 -0.85 -22.36 -7.44
C CYS A 337 -2.09 -22.26 -6.58
N ILE A 338 -2.98 -23.23 -6.81
CA ILE A 338 -4.18 -23.45 -6.02
C ILE A 338 -4.24 -24.91 -5.58
N GLY A 339 -4.53 -25.14 -4.30
CA GLY A 339 -4.53 -26.49 -3.71
C GLY A 339 -5.71 -26.72 -2.77
N THR A 340 -5.91 -27.98 -2.39
CA THR A 340 -6.95 -28.40 -1.44
C THR A 340 -6.45 -29.56 -0.57
N ASN A 341 -7.15 -29.79 0.55
CA ASN A 341 -6.98 -31.00 1.36
C ASN A 341 -7.83 -32.18 0.79
N ALA A 342 -7.63 -33.38 1.31
CA ALA A 342 -8.30 -34.60 0.82
C ALA A 342 -9.82 -34.53 0.88
N GLU A 343 -10.37 -33.82 1.86
CA GLU A 343 -11.82 -33.68 2.06
C GLU A 343 -12.42 -32.57 1.16
N GLY A 344 -11.60 -31.73 0.52
CA GLY A 344 -12.07 -30.56 -0.24
C GLY A 344 -12.67 -29.45 0.64
N THR A 345 -12.37 -29.45 1.94
CA THR A 345 -12.90 -28.48 2.90
C THR A 345 -12.07 -27.23 3.04
N LYS A 346 -10.86 -27.23 2.48
CA LYS A 346 -9.95 -26.09 2.46
C LYS A 346 -9.50 -25.75 1.05
N LEU A 347 -9.26 -24.46 0.83
CA LEU A 347 -8.68 -23.96 -0.39
C LEU A 347 -7.42 -23.19 -0.04
N TYR A 348 -6.31 -23.50 -0.73
CA TYR A 348 -5.00 -22.87 -0.56
C TYR A 348 -4.64 -22.15 -1.85
N GLN A 349 -4.28 -20.89 -1.76
CA GLN A 349 -3.76 -20.10 -2.87
C GLN A 349 -2.38 -19.58 -2.47
N LEU A 350 -1.34 -19.97 -3.20
CA LEU A 350 0.04 -19.57 -2.91
C LEU A 350 0.65 -18.86 -4.11
N VAL A 351 1.20 -17.67 -3.86
CA VAL A 351 2.02 -16.92 -4.82
C VAL A 351 3.44 -16.76 -4.28
N ILE A 352 4.44 -16.94 -5.13
CA ILE A 352 5.86 -16.70 -4.83
C ILE A 352 6.39 -15.63 -5.77
N ASP A 353 7.01 -14.60 -5.20
CA ASP A 353 7.60 -13.50 -5.97
C ASP A 353 8.88 -13.90 -6.71
N LYS A 354 9.15 -13.18 -7.81
CA LYS A 354 10.50 -13.04 -8.40
C LYS A 354 10.76 -11.57 -8.67
N ALA A 355 11.00 -10.80 -7.63
CA ALA A 355 11.20 -9.35 -7.68
C ALA A 355 11.83 -8.86 -6.38
N THR A 356 12.24 -7.58 -6.34
CA THR A 356 12.68 -6.92 -5.12
C THR A 356 11.50 -6.21 -4.47
N HIS A 357 11.06 -6.73 -3.33
CA HIS A 357 10.02 -6.07 -2.53
C HIS A 357 10.63 -4.90 -1.74
N PRO A 358 9.99 -3.71 -1.70
CA PRO A 358 10.54 -2.54 -1.00
C PRO A 358 10.86 -2.78 0.48
N GLN A 359 10.01 -3.53 1.17
CA GLN A 359 10.12 -3.80 2.60
C GLN A 359 10.89 -5.09 2.90
N TRP A 360 10.70 -6.15 2.10
CA TRP A 360 11.22 -7.48 2.42
C TRP A 360 12.37 -7.94 1.52
N GLY A 361 12.89 -7.04 0.69
CA GLY A 361 14.07 -7.29 -0.15
C GLY A 361 13.84 -8.25 -1.32
N VAL A 362 14.92 -8.84 -1.81
CA VAL A 362 14.90 -9.69 -3.01
C VAL A 362 14.17 -10.99 -2.75
N SER A 363 13.29 -11.38 -3.68
CA SER A 363 12.77 -12.74 -3.84
C SER A 363 13.25 -13.29 -5.18
N ALA A 364 13.91 -14.44 -5.16
CA ALA A 364 14.50 -15.06 -6.35
C ALA A 364 13.50 -15.85 -7.20
N GLY A 365 12.29 -16.12 -6.67
CA GLY A 365 11.35 -17.04 -7.26
C GLY A 365 11.62 -18.49 -6.86
N SER A 366 10.87 -19.42 -7.47
CA SER A 366 11.00 -20.84 -7.17
C SER A 366 10.74 -21.72 -8.38
N THR A 367 11.11 -23.00 -8.29
CA THR A 367 10.58 -24.06 -9.14
C THR A 367 9.18 -24.47 -8.66
N THR A 368 8.42 -25.23 -9.45
CA THR A 368 7.12 -25.77 -9.01
C THR A 368 7.30 -26.76 -7.86
N SER A 369 8.37 -27.56 -7.87
CA SER A 369 8.70 -28.48 -6.77
C SER A 369 8.92 -27.73 -5.45
N THR A 370 9.75 -26.68 -5.48
CA THR A 370 10.00 -25.84 -4.30
C THR A 370 8.72 -25.18 -3.80
N MET A 371 7.88 -24.63 -4.71
CA MET A 371 6.58 -24.06 -4.38
C MET A 371 5.67 -25.05 -3.65
N CYS A 372 5.53 -26.27 -4.16
CA CYS A 372 4.73 -27.31 -3.54
C CYS A 372 5.25 -27.73 -2.16
N GLN A 373 6.57 -27.81 -1.99
CA GLN A 373 7.18 -28.14 -0.70
C GLN A 373 6.96 -27.02 0.33
N ILE A 374 7.08 -25.76 -0.08
CA ILE A 374 6.73 -24.63 0.79
C ILE A 374 5.26 -24.73 1.19
N LEU A 375 4.34 -24.91 0.25
CA LEU A 375 2.91 -25.05 0.54
C LEU A 375 2.64 -26.23 1.50
N LYS A 376 3.29 -27.38 1.28
CA LYS A 376 3.14 -28.56 2.13
C LYS A 376 3.65 -28.37 3.56
N ASN A 377 4.70 -27.57 3.75
CA ASN A 377 5.18 -27.22 5.09
C ASN A 377 4.22 -26.25 5.79
N LEU A 378 3.69 -25.25 5.07
CA LEU A 378 2.75 -24.28 5.63
C LEU A 378 1.35 -24.88 5.87
N CYS A 379 0.93 -25.81 4.99
CA CYS A 379 -0.37 -26.48 5.02
C CYS A 379 -0.17 -28.00 4.95
N PRO A 380 0.15 -28.67 6.08
CA PRO A 380 0.49 -30.10 6.08
C PRO A 380 -0.59 -31.05 5.56
N ASP A 381 -1.83 -30.63 5.58
CA ASP A 381 -3.00 -31.37 5.09
C ASP A 381 -3.28 -31.18 3.58
N VAL A 382 -2.52 -30.34 2.87
CA VAL A 382 -2.68 -30.20 1.40
C VAL A 382 -2.36 -31.52 0.70
N THR A 383 -3.22 -31.92 -0.24
CA THR A 383 -3.06 -33.16 -1.01
C THR A 383 -2.97 -32.93 -2.50
N ASP A 384 -3.74 -32.00 -3.04
CA ASP A 384 -3.83 -31.80 -4.48
C ASP A 384 -3.57 -30.33 -4.83
N VAL A 385 -2.68 -30.11 -5.79
CA VAL A 385 -2.25 -28.75 -6.19
C VAL A 385 -2.18 -28.65 -7.70
N SER A 386 -2.90 -27.67 -8.24
CA SER A 386 -2.82 -27.25 -9.63
C SER A 386 -1.91 -26.03 -9.77
N ASN A 387 -1.02 -26.06 -10.75
CA ASN A 387 -0.16 -24.93 -11.11
C ASN A 387 -0.96 -23.93 -11.97
N LEU A 388 -0.83 -22.65 -11.67
CA LEU A 388 -1.50 -21.57 -12.39
C LEU A 388 -0.49 -20.73 -13.21
N ASP A 389 -0.98 -19.70 -13.91
CA ASP A 389 -0.12 -18.81 -14.68
C ASP A 389 0.85 -18.06 -13.77
N ALA A 390 2.10 -18.09 -14.15
CA ALA A 390 3.25 -17.63 -13.39
C ALA A 390 3.91 -16.38 -14.06
N GLY A 391 5.13 -16.06 -13.70
CA GLY A 391 5.86 -14.94 -14.30
C GLY A 391 5.17 -13.60 -14.00
N GLY A 392 4.99 -12.76 -15.03
CA GLY A 392 4.37 -11.44 -14.88
C GLY A 392 2.91 -11.49 -14.44
N SER A 393 2.22 -12.64 -14.58
CA SER A 393 0.83 -12.81 -14.19
C SER A 393 0.65 -13.18 -12.72
N ALA A 394 1.69 -13.70 -12.04
CA ALA A 394 1.60 -14.17 -10.66
C ALA A 394 1.26 -13.02 -9.71
N GLN A 395 0.03 -13.00 -9.21
CA GLN A 395 -0.52 -11.95 -8.37
C GLN A 395 -1.44 -12.52 -7.30
N MET A 396 -1.30 -11.99 -6.09
CA MET A 396 -2.27 -12.15 -5.00
C MET A 396 -2.89 -10.82 -4.64
N MET A 397 -4.20 -10.79 -4.53
CA MET A 397 -4.98 -9.61 -4.18
C MET A 397 -5.66 -9.84 -2.83
N ILE A 398 -5.61 -8.85 -1.95
CA ILE A 398 -6.40 -8.76 -0.72
C ILE A 398 -6.97 -7.35 -0.63
N ASP A 399 -8.22 -7.22 -0.22
CA ASP A 399 -8.89 -5.94 -0.05
C ASP A 399 -8.72 -5.01 -1.27
N CYS A 400 -8.93 -5.55 -2.48
CA CYS A 400 -8.76 -4.86 -3.77
C CYS A 400 -7.34 -4.32 -4.04
N LYS A 401 -6.31 -4.81 -3.33
CA LYS A 401 -4.91 -4.41 -3.51
C LYS A 401 -4.05 -5.61 -3.85
N ILE A 402 -3.15 -5.48 -4.80
CA ILE A 402 -2.12 -6.49 -5.04
C ILE A 402 -1.09 -6.38 -3.93
N ILE A 403 -0.87 -7.48 -3.21
CA ILE A 403 -0.02 -7.51 -2.01
C ILE A 403 1.37 -8.06 -2.26
N ASN A 404 1.58 -8.82 -3.32
CA ASN A 404 2.89 -9.30 -3.71
C ASN A 404 3.58 -8.32 -4.67
N LYS A 405 4.90 -8.41 -4.78
CA LYS A 405 5.66 -7.65 -5.77
C LYS A 405 5.70 -8.42 -7.08
N THR A 406 4.98 -7.93 -8.08
CA THR A 406 4.96 -8.56 -9.40
C THR A 406 6.32 -8.46 -10.11
N THR A 407 6.65 -9.44 -10.93
CA THR A 407 7.90 -9.47 -11.72
C THR A 407 8.00 -8.28 -12.68
N GLU A 408 6.87 -7.79 -13.15
CA GLU A 408 6.78 -6.58 -13.98
C GLU A 408 6.67 -5.33 -13.10
N ASN A 409 6.95 -4.16 -13.66
CA ASN A 409 6.88 -2.89 -12.93
C ASN A 409 5.48 -2.53 -12.43
N SER A 410 4.45 -3.10 -13.07
CA SER A 410 3.03 -2.95 -12.70
C SER A 410 2.31 -4.29 -12.79
N PRO A 411 1.23 -4.50 -12.02
CA PRO A 411 0.39 -5.68 -12.13
C PRO A 411 -0.16 -5.84 -13.56
N ARG A 412 -0.15 -7.07 -14.06
CA ARG A 412 -0.67 -7.42 -15.37
C ARG A 412 -2.18 -7.62 -15.31
N ALA A 413 -2.93 -7.11 -16.30
CA ALA A 413 -4.31 -7.51 -16.50
C ALA A 413 -4.37 -8.98 -16.96
N VAL A 414 -5.25 -9.77 -16.35
CA VAL A 414 -5.39 -11.22 -16.58
C VAL A 414 -6.81 -11.56 -17.03
N GLN A 415 -6.99 -12.71 -17.62
CA GLN A 415 -8.28 -13.12 -18.15
C GLN A 415 -9.19 -13.72 -17.07
N ASN A 416 -8.65 -14.53 -16.16
CA ASN A 416 -9.41 -15.14 -15.07
C ASN A 416 -8.59 -15.27 -13.79
N GLY A 417 -9.28 -15.62 -12.70
CA GLY A 417 -8.73 -15.88 -11.37
C GLY A 417 -9.75 -16.58 -10.48
N MET A 418 -9.34 -16.92 -9.27
CA MET A 418 -10.22 -17.41 -8.22
C MET A 418 -10.22 -16.44 -7.05
N PHE A 419 -11.38 -15.88 -6.75
CA PHE A 419 -11.59 -14.96 -5.64
C PHE A 419 -12.32 -15.63 -4.48
N LEU A 420 -12.09 -15.09 -3.30
CA LEU A 420 -12.77 -15.43 -2.06
C LEU A 420 -13.69 -14.26 -1.73
N ILE A 421 -14.98 -14.55 -1.58
CA ILE A 421 -16.02 -13.55 -1.37
C ILE A 421 -16.68 -13.80 -0.01
N SER A 422 -16.79 -12.76 0.81
CA SER A 422 -17.63 -12.83 2.00
C SER A 422 -19.11 -12.74 1.60
N VAL A 423 -19.90 -13.62 2.17
CA VAL A 423 -21.37 -13.66 2.08
C VAL A 423 -22.03 -13.44 3.44
N SER A 424 -21.28 -12.92 4.41
CA SER A 424 -21.80 -12.57 5.72
C SER A 424 -22.81 -11.42 5.62
N PRO A 425 -23.81 -11.37 6.50
CA PRO A 425 -24.63 -10.17 6.68
C PRO A 425 -23.76 -8.95 7.06
N ASP A 426 -24.25 -7.77 6.74
CA ASP A 426 -23.60 -6.54 7.19
C ASP A 426 -23.70 -6.41 8.71
N ASP A 427 -22.56 -6.16 9.37
CA ASP A 427 -22.46 -5.99 10.82
C ASP A 427 -21.22 -5.15 11.12
N ASP A 428 -21.43 -3.99 11.71
CA ASP A 428 -20.40 -3.01 12.08
C ASP A 428 -19.96 -3.11 13.54
N GLN A 429 -20.48 -4.11 14.29
CA GLN A 429 -20.15 -4.29 15.70
C GLN A 429 -18.89 -5.14 15.87
N ILE A 430 -17.89 -4.60 16.57
CA ILE A 430 -16.69 -5.35 16.91
C ILE A 430 -17.05 -6.42 17.95
N ALA A 431 -16.93 -7.67 17.57
CA ALA A 431 -17.14 -8.85 18.41
C ALA A 431 -15.85 -9.54 18.82
N ARG A 432 -14.75 -9.26 18.14
CA ARG A 432 -13.42 -9.80 18.43
C ARG A 432 -12.36 -8.78 18.02
N ILE A 433 -11.29 -8.70 18.81
CA ILE A 433 -10.06 -7.97 18.46
C ILE A 433 -8.90 -8.94 18.25
N ALA A 434 -7.89 -8.51 17.48
CA ALA A 434 -6.63 -9.24 17.33
C ALA A 434 -5.48 -8.25 17.10
N PHE A 435 -4.28 -8.59 17.55
CA PHE A 435 -3.09 -7.88 17.08
C PHE A 435 -2.92 -8.12 15.57
N GLU A 436 -2.51 -7.10 14.82
CA GLU A 436 -2.07 -7.27 13.43
C GLU A 436 -0.80 -8.09 13.38
N ASP A 437 0.11 -7.83 14.31
CA ASP A 437 1.34 -8.58 14.48
C ASP A 437 1.05 -9.95 15.08
N HIS A 438 1.54 -11.00 14.45
CA HIS A 438 1.47 -12.35 15.01
C HIS A 438 2.48 -12.56 16.14
N ARG A 439 3.54 -11.75 16.20
CA ARG A 439 4.58 -11.64 17.23
C ARG A 439 5.19 -10.26 17.16
N ILE A 440 5.48 -9.65 18.29
CA ILE A 440 6.19 -8.39 18.39
C ILE A 440 7.63 -8.67 18.81
N GLU A 441 8.57 -8.41 17.93
CA GLU A 441 10.00 -8.44 18.22
C GLU A 441 10.52 -7.01 18.22
N MET A 442 10.97 -6.51 19.35
CA MET A 442 11.36 -5.12 19.51
C MET A 442 12.65 -4.98 20.33
N PRO A 443 13.44 -3.93 20.08
CA PRO A 443 14.64 -3.65 20.88
C PRO A 443 14.30 -3.36 22.33
N VAL A 444 15.20 -3.73 23.24
CA VAL A 444 15.16 -3.25 24.62
C VAL A 444 15.11 -1.72 24.64
N TYR A 445 14.39 -1.13 25.60
CA TYR A 445 14.22 0.32 25.76
C TYR A 445 13.59 1.05 24.56
N SER A 446 12.97 0.33 23.65
CA SER A 446 12.24 0.94 22.53
C SER A 446 10.75 1.04 22.82
N THR A 447 10.07 1.90 22.08
CA THR A 447 8.62 2.07 22.11
C THR A 447 7.98 1.59 20.80
N TYR A 448 6.77 1.03 20.93
CA TYR A 448 5.98 0.56 19.80
C TYR A 448 4.49 0.71 20.08
N THR A 449 3.70 1.06 19.09
CA THR A 449 2.24 1.08 19.18
C THR A 449 1.67 0.02 18.22
N PRO A 450 1.31 -1.16 18.75
CA PRO A 450 0.76 -2.23 17.92
C PRO A 450 -0.59 -1.86 17.31
N VAL A 451 -0.81 -2.29 16.08
CA VAL A 451 -2.10 -2.16 15.42
C VAL A 451 -3.04 -3.25 15.92
N ILE A 452 -4.24 -2.86 16.34
CA ILE A 452 -5.28 -3.78 16.79
C ILE A 452 -6.41 -3.82 15.77
N LEU A 453 -6.65 -4.99 15.22
CA LEU A 453 -7.70 -5.25 14.23
C LEU A 453 -9.02 -5.57 14.93
N GLY A 454 -10.13 -5.04 14.39
CA GLY A 454 -11.48 -5.29 14.86
C GLY A 454 -12.29 -6.15 13.88
N TYR A 455 -12.85 -7.25 14.38
CA TYR A 455 -13.66 -8.19 13.59
C TYR A 455 -15.08 -8.25 14.13
N ASN A 456 -16.05 -8.35 13.22
CA ASN A 456 -17.44 -8.63 13.61
C ASN A 456 -17.65 -10.12 13.98
N GLN A 457 -18.85 -10.48 14.39
CA GLN A 457 -19.19 -11.85 14.79
C GLN A 457 -19.07 -12.88 13.66
N TYR A 458 -19.04 -12.47 12.41
CA TYR A 458 -18.88 -13.34 11.23
C TYR A 458 -17.41 -13.53 10.84
N GLY A 459 -16.50 -12.74 11.43
CA GLY A 459 -15.06 -12.76 11.17
C GLY A 459 -14.64 -11.83 10.03
N GLU A 460 -15.48 -10.89 9.62
CA GLU A 460 -15.05 -9.82 8.73
C GLU A 460 -14.21 -8.81 9.48
N LEU A 461 -13.14 -8.35 8.85
CA LEU A 461 -12.32 -7.24 9.31
C LEU A 461 -13.07 -5.93 9.03
N ILE A 462 -13.61 -5.31 10.09
CA ILE A 462 -14.41 -4.09 10.00
C ILE A 462 -13.68 -2.84 10.50
N ASP A 463 -12.61 -3.01 11.28
CA ASP A 463 -11.76 -1.94 11.74
C ASP A 463 -10.29 -2.36 11.63
N GLN A 464 -9.52 -1.60 10.86
CA GLN A 464 -8.10 -1.88 10.61
C GLN A 464 -7.18 -1.30 11.70
N ASN A 465 -7.70 -0.50 12.62
CA ASN A 465 -6.93 0.07 13.74
C ASN A 465 -7.86 0.58 14.84
N VAL A 466 -8.33 -0.33 15.68
CA VAL A 466 -9.26 -0.06 16.80
C VAL A 466 -8.62 0.92 17.77
N GLN A 467 -9.28 2.05 17.98
CA GLN A 467 -8.81 3.09 18.90
C GLN A 467 -9.34 2.89 20.32
N GLY A 468 -8.61 3.41 21.34
CA GLY A 468 -9.02 3.31 22.74
C GLY A 468 -8.76 1.94 23.36
N VAL A 469 -7.85 1.19 22.80
CA VAL A 469 -7.36 -0.09 23.37
C VAL A 469 -6.44 0.21 24.53
N SER A 470 -6.47 -0.62 25.55
CA SER A 470 -5.46 -0.65 26.63
C SER A 470 -4.64 -1.92 26.56
N ILE A 471 -3.33 -1.79 26.70
CA ILE A 471 -2.41 -2.93 26.74
C ILE A 471 -1.91 -3.14 28.16
N SER A 472 -1.83 -4.39 28.57
CA SER A 472 -1.23 -4.82 29.83
C SER A 472 -0.15 -5.87 29.59
N MET A 473 0.93 -5.80 30.39
CA MET A 473 2.09 -6.67 30.25
C MET A 473 2.78 -6.94 31.60
N PRO A 474 3.57 -8.01 31.70
CA PRO A 474 4.45 -8.23 32.85
C PRO A 474 5.50 -7.11 33.02
N ALA A 475 5.74 -6.64 34.24
CA ALA A 475 6.68 -5.54 34.52
C ALA A 475 8.12 -5.84 34.09
N GLU A 476 8.53 -7.11 34.12
CA GLU A 476 9.84 -7.56 33.67
C GLU A 476 10.00 -7.45 32.13
N LEU A 477 8.89 -7.47 31.39
CA LEU A 477 8.87 -7.33 29.92
C LEU A 477 8.87 -5.86 29.51
N GLY A 478 8.25 -4.99 30.30
CA GLY A 478 8.15 -3.58 29.99
C GLY A 478 6.98 -2.89 30.67
N SER A 479 6.55 -1.78 30.10
CA SER A 479 5.39 -1.01 30.54
C SER A 479 4.51 -0.66 29.34
N ALA A 480 3.25 -0.34 29.59
CA ALA A 480 2.33 0.14 28.58
C ALA A 480 1.61 1.40 29.11
N GLU A 481 1.44 2.38 28.21
CA GLU A 481 0.62 3.57 28.42
C GLU A 481 -0.43 3.65 27.30
N GLY A 482 -1.68 3.32 27.64
CA GLY A 482 -2.74 3.13 26.64
C GLY A 482 -2.44 1.94 25.73
N ASP A 483 -2.27 2.22 24.44
CA ASP A 483 -1.90 1.27 23.38
C ASP A 483 -0.40 1.27 23.03
N CYS A 484 0.38 2.20 23.58
CA CYS A 484 1.83 2.26 23.38
C CYS A 484 2.56 1.38 24.41
N ILE A 485 3.46 0.53 23.96
CA ILE A 485 4.30 -0.33 24.78
C ILE A 485 5.76 0.15 24.77
N THR A 486 6.43 0.01 25.91
CA THR A 486 7.86 0.28 26.05
C THR A 486 8.54 -0.98 26.59
N ALA A 487 9.50 -1.51 25.84
CA ALA A 487 10.26 -2.69 26.25
C ALA A 487 11.19 -2.37 27.44
N SER A 488 11.30 -3.30 28.38
CA SER A 488 12.31 -3.22 29.46
C SER A 488 13.73 -3.44 28.90
N GLY A 489 14.75 -3.26 29.75
CA GLY A 489 16.13 -3.61 29.44
C GLY A 489 16.43 -5.11 29.43
N ASN A 490 15.46 -5.96 29.73
CA ASN A 490 15.63 -7.41 29.81
C ASN A 490 15.39 -8.06 28.44
N THR A 491 16.34 -8.87 27.98
CA THR A 491 16.22 -9.68 26.76
C THR A 491 15.39 -10.93 27.05
N ILE A 492 14.09 -10.80 27.11
CA ILE A 492 13.13 -11.86 27.45
C ILE A 492 11.93 -11.87 26.51
N SER A 493 11.12 -12.92 26.59
CA SER A 493 9.83 -13.03 25.93
C SER A 493 8.70 -13.17 26.94
N GLY A 494 7.56 -12.62 26.61
CA GLY A 494 6.37 -12.71 27.46
C GLY A 494 5.09 -12.44 26.65
N ILE A 495 3.95 -12.65 27.30
CA ILE A 495 2.63 -12.42 26.69
C ILE A 495 2.16 -11.02 27.09
N ILE A 496 1.73 -10.23 26.11
CA ILE A 496 1.00 -8.99 26.34
C ILE A 496 -0.46 -9.17 25.96
N THR A 497 -1.33 -8.42 26.60
CA THR A 497 -2.79 -8.50 26.42
C THR A 497 -3.35 -7.15 26.04
N ALA A 498 -4.08 -7.07 24.95
CA ALA A 498 -4.87 -5.92 24.56
C ALA A 498 -6.33 -6.12 25.00
N GLU A 499 -6.95 -5.05 25.50
CA GLU A 499 -8.35 -5.04 25.93
C GLU A 499 -9.09 -3.83 25.32
N TYR A 500 -10.29 -4.10 24.79
CA TYR A 500 -11.22 -3.12 24.23
C TYR A 500 -12.66 -3.51 24.57
N ASN A 501 -13.39 -2.69 25.31
CA ASN A 501 -14.80 -2.93 25.68
C ASN A 501 -15.06 -4.35 26.24
N GLY A 502 -14.13 -4.89 27.03
CA GLY A 502 -14.22 -6.24 27.61
C GLY A 502 -13.77 -7.37 26.67
N LEU A 503 -13.47 -7.08 25.39
CA LEU A 503 -12.85 -8.03 24.47
C LEU A 503 -11.35 -8.07 24.74
N LYS A 504 -10.73 -9.25 24.68
CA LYS A 504 -9.29 -9.44 24.93
C LYS A 504 -8.63 -10.25 23.83
N THR A 505 -7.39 -9.90 23.56
CA THR A 505 -6.49 -10.66 22.69
C THR A 505 -5.08 -10.63 23.22
N THR A 506 -4.26 -11.58 22.83
CA THR A 506 -2.87 -11.69 23.30
C THR A 506 -1.91 -11.88 22.14
N VAL A 507 -0.68 -11.40 22.33
CA VAL A 507 0.44 -11.66 21.43
C VAL A 507 1.71 -11.89 22.24
N ILE A 508 2.68 -12.59 21.68
CA ILE A 508 4.01 -12.75 22.27
C ILE A 508 4.85 -11.54 21.90
N GLN A 509 5.36 -10.83 22.92
CA GLN A 509 6.42 -9.84 22.76
C GLN A 509 7.76 -10.47 23.13
N LYS A 510 8.80 -10.16 22.34
CA LYS A 510 10.19 -10.56 22.57
C LYS A 510 11.08 -9.34 22.50
N ASN A 511 11.75 -9.05 23.61
CA ASN A 511 12.75 -7.99 23.69
C ASN A 511 14.10 -8.51 23.20
N LEU A 512 14.74 -7.76 22.28
CA LEU A 512 16.01 -8.13 21.64
C LEU A 512 17.06 -7.03 21.87
N PRO A 513 18.36 -7.36 21.99
CA PRO A 513 19.40 -6.37 21.76
C PRO A 513 19.35 -5.92 20.30
N ALA A 514 19.73 -4.66 20.05
CA ALA A 514 19.67 -4.11 18.71
C ALA A 514 20.77 -3.07 18.46
N ASP A 515 21.14 -2.93 17.20
CA ASP A 515 21.93 -1.80 16.73
C ASP A 515 21.14 -0.51 16.96
N ILE A 516 21.85 0.54 17.39
CA ILE A 516 21.29 1.88 17.54
C ILE A 516 21.84 2.81 16.47
N ALA A 517 21.04 3.76 16.04
CA ALA A 517 21.44 4.81 15.10
C ALA A 517 20.80 6.14 15.48
N ILE A 518 21.58 7.21 15.44
CA ILE A 518 21.06 8.56 15.53
C ILE A 518 20.29 8.84 14.22
N SER A 519 18.99 9.02 14.34
CA SER A 519 18.06 9.09 13.20
C SER A 519 18.22 10.35 12.34
N ILE A 520 19.11 11.24 12.73
CA ILE A 520 19.42 12.48 12.03
C ILE A 520 20.74 12.30 11.28
N ARG A 521 20.86 12.91 10.14
CA ARG A 521 21.96 12.92 9.17
C ARG A 521 23.37 12.91 9.80
N PRO A 522 24.44 12.62 9.03
CA PRO A 522 25.82 12.59 9.50
C PRO A 522 26.27 13.87 10.21
N THR A 523 25.64 15.02 9.90
CA THR A 523 25.86 16.29 10.58
C THR A 523 24.56 16.85 11.07
N ILE A 524 24.49 17.15 12.37
CA ILE A 524 23.36 17.82 13.03
C ILE A 524 23.70 19.29 13.18
N THR A 525 22.92 20.17 12.56
CA THR A 525 23.04 21.61 12.78
C THR A 525 21.97 22.08 13.76
N ILE A 526 22.36 22.74 14.84
CA ILE A 526 21.47 23.27 15.88
C ILE A 526 21.82 24.74 16.19
N ASP A 527 20.90 25.43 16.84
CA ASP A 527 21.12 26.75 17.47
C ASP A 527 21.28 26.60 19.00
N ASN A 528 20.99 27.62 19.75
CA ASN A 528 21.07 27.62 21.21
C ASN A 528 19.80 27.04 21.90
N ARG A 529 18.81 26.55 21.14
CA ARG A 529 17.66 25.86 21.71
C ARG A 529 18.00 24.39 21.92
N THR A 530 17.29 23.76 22.84
CA THR A 530 17.42 22.32 23.07
C THR A 530 16.75 21.53 21.97
N ALA A 531 17.50 20.69 21.29
CA ALA A 531 17.02 19.74 20.31
C ALA A 531 16.88 18.35 20.94
N ASN A 532 15.73 17.72 20.78
CA ASN A 532 15.57 16.29 21.08
C ASN A 532 16.19 15.50 19.94
N ILE A 533 17.17 14.67 20.25
CA ILE A 533 17.85 13.83 19.27
C ILE A 533 17.18 12.47 19.25
N PRO A 534 16.40 12.15 18.20
CA PRO A 534 15.79 10.85 18.08
C PRO A 534 16.86 9.80 17.80
N VAL A 535 16.76 8.69 18.51
CA VAL A 535 17.59 7.51 18.28
C VAL A 535 16.65 6.36 17.88
N THR A 536 17.00 5.66 16.82
CA THR A 536 16.33 4.44 16.41
C THR A 536 17.18 3.23 16.72
N ALA A 537 16.50 2.14 17.02
CA ALA A 537 17.13 0.83 17.10
C ALA A 537 16.54 -0.04 15.99
N ILE A 538 17.38 -0.86 15.36
CA ILE A 538 16.98 -1.67 14.19
C ILE A 538 16.96 -3.14 14.60
N VAL A 539 15.81 -3.77 14.40
CA VAL A 539 15.62 -5.22 14.55
C VAL A 539 14.91 -5.75 13.31
N ASN A 540 15.44 -6.78 12.66
CA ASN A 540 14.87 -7.43 11.47
C ASN A 540 14.55 -6.45 10.32
N ASN A 541 15.37 -5.41 10.13
CA ASN A 541 15.19 -4.29 9.19
C ASN A 541 13.98 -3.38 9.51
N GLU A 542 13.42 -3.45 10.71
CA GLU A 542 12.43 -2.52 11.21
C GLU A 542 13.06 -1.52 12.18
N GLU A 543 12.68 -0.26 12.06
CA GLU A 543 13.16 0.83 12.91
C GLU A 543 12.19 1.07 14.05
N PHE A 544 12.72 1.12 15.28
CA PHE A 544 11.97 1.42 16.49
C PHE A 544 12.52 2.69 17.14
N GLN A 545 11.66 3.48 17.74
CA GLN A 545 12.10 4.61 18.56
C GLN A 545 12.72 4.07 19.85
N TYR A 546 13.96 4.48 20.13
CA TYR A 546 14.71 4.10 21.33
C TYR A 546 14.60 5.18 22.40
N ASP A 547 14.43 4.80 23.68
CA ASP A 547 14.41 5.75 24.76
C ASP A 547 15.82 6.33 25.02
N PRO A 548 16.06 7.60 24.72
CA PRO A 548 17.39 8.21 24.83
C PRO A 548 17.92 8.30 26.25
N THR A 549 17.07 8.12 27.28
CA THR A 549 17.49 8.16 28.69
C THR A 549 18.28 6.91 29.11
N HIS A 550 18.21 5.84 28.32
CA HIS A 550 18.95 4.60 28.55
C HIS A 550 20.23 4.48 27.73
N LEU A 551 20.65 5.58 27.07
CA LEU A 551 21.90 5.66 26.35
C LEU A 551 22.96 6.40 27.14
N ASN A 552 24.21 6.00 26.96
CA ASN A 552 25.35 6.80 27.40
C ASN A 552 25.64 7.86 26.33
N TRP A 553 25.62 9.12 26.71
CA TRP A 553 25.83 10.24 25.81
C TRP A 553 27.21 10.89 26.08
N ALA A 554 27.88 11.24 25.00
CA ALA A 554 29.12 12.02 25.07
C ALA A 554 29.16 13.13 24.02
N ILE A 555 29.75 14.25 24.38
CA ILE A 555 30.01 15.38 23.47
C ILE A 555 31.52 15.61 23.36
N GLY A 556 32.01 15.87 22.15
CA GLY A 556 33.44 16.03 21.91
C GLY A 556 34.02 17.33 22.49
N ASP A 557 33.28 18.45 22.49
CA ASP A 557 33.64 19.72 23.08
C ASP A 557 32.46 20.31 23.86
N GLU A 558 32.55 20.26 25.17
CA GLU A 558 31.52 20.74 26.09
C GLU A 558 31.37 22.27 26.08
N ASN A 559 32.32 23.03 25.52
CA ASN A 559 32.16 24.46 25.33
C ASN A 559 31.25 24.81 24.15
N VAL A 560 31.15 23.90 23.16
CA VAL A 560 30.33 24.12 21.97
C VAL A 560 28.90 23.67 22.21
N ALA A 561 28.67 22.47 22.81
CA ALA A 561 27.36 21.93 23.09
C ALA A 561 27.38 21.08 24.37
N LYS A 562 26.19 20.81 24.89
CA LYS A 562 25.96 19.82 25.96
C LYS A 562 24.82 18.87 25.59
N VAL A 563 24.89 17.66 26.11
CA VAL A 563 23.84 16.65 25.93
C VAL A 563 23.44 16.03 27.27
N VAL A 564 22.16 15.85 27.48
CA VAL A 564 21.59 15.14 28.66
C VAL A 564 20.40 14.36 28.16
N ASP A 565 20.39 13.03 28.32
CA ASP A 565 19.28 12.15 27.98
C ASP A 565 18.72 12.41 26.55
N GLY A 566 19.61 12.56 25.57
CA GLY A 566 19.25 12.84 24.18
C GLY A 566 18.82 14.28 23.90
N GLN A 567 18.86 15.16 24.90
CA GLN A 567 18.58 16.58 24.72
C GLN A 567 19.89 17.34 24.46
N LEU A 568 20.12 17.72 23.22
CA LEU A 568 21.30 18.44 22.75
C LEU A 568 21.03 19.95 22.76
N THR A 569 21.89 20.74 23.42
CA THR A 569 21.79 22.21 23.47
C THR A 569 23.10 22.84 23.02
N GLY A 570 23.03 23.73 22.03
CA GLY A 570 24.15 24.52 21.59
C GLY A 570 24.50 25.61 22.64
N LEU A 571 25.77 25.76 22.96
CA LEU A 571 26.29 26.76 23.92
C LEU A 571 27.01 27.90 23.23
N ASN A 572 27.89 27.57 22.29
CA ASN A 572 28.63 28.54 21.47
C ASN A 572 28.70 28.02 20.03
N SER A 573 28.72 28.95 19.06
CA SER A 573 28.92 28.60 17.65
C SER A 573 30.24 27.87 17.47
N GLY A 574 30.22 26.73 16.79
CA GLY A 574 31.39 25.89 16.56
C GLY A 574 30.99 24.45 16.15
N LYS A 575 32.00 23.61 15.99
CA LYS A 575 31.83 22.20 15.59
C LYS A 575 32.30 21.28 16.72
N THR A 576 31.54 20.24 16.94
CA THR A 576 31.85 19.16 17.88
C THR A 576 31.29 17.83 17.36
N THR A 577 31.30 16.78 18.16
CA THR A 577 30.71 15.48 17.83
C THR A 577 29.76 15.05 18.93
N LEU A 578 28.69 14.42 18.58
CA LEU A 578 27.75 13.75 19.48
C LEU A 578 27.91 12.26 19.33
N GLU A 579 28.03 11.54 20.44
CA GLU A 579 28.12 10.09 20.48
C GLU A 579 27.08 9.53 21.45
N CYS A 580 26.41 8.46 21.06
CA CYS A 580 25.57 7.67 21.96
C CYS A 580 26.01 6.21 21.95
N SER A 581 25.86 5.52 23.08
CA SER A 581 26.22 4.10 23.16
C SER A 581 25.33 3.33 24.15
N VAL A 582 25.12 2.04 23.86
CA VAL A 582 24.49 1.05 24.75
C VAL A 582 25.11 -0.32 24.51
N GLY A 583 25.62 -0.98 25.55
CA GLY A 583 26.32 -2.23 25.40
C GLY A 583 27.51 -2.15 24.45
N GLU A 584 27.47 -2.92 23.36
CA GLU A 584 28.50 -2.95 22.32
C GLU A 584 28.20 -2.00 21.15
N PHE A 585 27.01 -1.42 21.10
CA PHE A 585 26.55 -0.56 20.02
C PHE A 585 26.91 0.90 20.29
N THR A 586 27.44 1.57 19.29
CA THR A 586 27.82 2.99 19.37
C THR A 586 27.51 3.66 18.04
N ASP A 587 26.91 4.84 18.08
CA ASP A 587 26.77 5.72 16.92
C ASP A 587 27.30 7.11 17.22
N LYS A 588 27.85 7.78 16.19
CA LYS A 588 28.51 9.06 16.27
C LYS A 588 28.20 9.94 15.08
N VAL A 589 27.87 11.20 15.37
CA VAL A 589 27.56 12.20 14.34
C VAL A 589 28.29 13.49 14.60
N ASP A 590 28.54 14.26 13.55
CA ASP A 590 29.06 15.63 13.66
C ASP A 590 27.96 16.62 14.09
N VAL A 591 28.29 17.56 14.96
CA VAL A 591 27.41 18.63 15.41
C VAL A 591 28.02 19.98 15.00
N ASP A 592 27.20 20.79 14.34
CA ASP A 592 27.52 22.15 13.94
C ASP A 592 26.57 23.12 14.69
N VAL A 593 27.06 23.86 15.65
CA VAL A 593 26.24 24.83 16.39
C VAL A 593 26.37 26.18 15.69
N GLN A 594 25.20 26.68 15.24
CA GLN A 594 25.04 27.91 14.51
C GLN A 594 24.11 28.84 15.29
N ILE A 595 24.62 29.78 16.01
CA ILE A 595 23.83 30.77 16.74
C ILE A 595 23.99 32.12 16.01
N SER A 596 22.86 32.73 15.60
CA SER A 596 22.93 34.03 14.93
C SER A 596 23.53 35.08 15.87
N ASP A 597 24.42 35.89 15.35
CA ASP A 597 24.98 37.08 16.01
C ASP A 597 24.21 38.35 15.65
N GLU A 598 23.28 38.27 14.72
CA GLU A 598 22.45 39.39 14.28
C GLU A 598 20.97 39.17 14.58
N GLU A 599 20.27 40.24 15.02
CA GLU A 599 18.81 40.20 15.22
C GLU A 599 18.07 40.11 13.89
N TYR A 600 18.59 40.74 12.84
CA TYR A 600 18.00 40.78 11.50
C TYR A 600 19.01 40.30 10.46
N TYR A 601 18.77 39.14 9.87
CA TYR A 601 19.52 38.64 8.73
C TYR A 601 18.89 39.11 7.43
N ASN A 602 19.58 39.90 6.63
CA ASN A 602 19.08 40.37 5.34
C ASN A 602 19.46 39.42 4.21
N VAL A 603 18.46 39.02 3.43
CA VAL A 603 18.62 38.12 2.28
C VAL A 603 18.90 38.93 1.02
N GLU A 604 19.92 38.54 0.28
CA GLU A 604 20.27 39.14 -0.99
C GLU A 604 19.50 38.57 -2.15
N TRP A 605 19.17 39.40 -3.15
CA TRP A 605 18.39 38.98 -4.32
C TRP A 605 19.20 38.20 -5.36
N ASN A 606 20.50 38.10 -5.21
CA ASN A 606 21.33 37.33 -6.13
C ASN A 606 20.99 35.84 -6.09
N GLY A 607 20.92 35.22 -7.27
CA GLY A 607 20.64 33.78 -7.43
C GLY A 607 19.16 33.40 -7.39
N TRP A 608 18.23 34.31 -7.14
CA TRP A 608 16.79 34.03 -7.24
C TRP A 608 16.34 33.94 -8.69
N THR A 609 15.60 32.93 -9.04
CA THR A 609 15.12 32.64 -10.41
C THR A 609 13.63 32.92 -10.53
N PRO A 610 13.21 33.83 -11.42
CA PRO A 610 11.80 34.15 -11.63
C PRO A 610 11.11 33.18 -12.59
N LYS A 611 9.83 32.90 -12.35
CA LYS A 611 8.90 32.23 -13.28
C LYS A 611 7.47 32.64 -13.00
N GLY A 612 6.53 32.32 -13.92
CA GLY A 612 5.13 32.65 -13.71
C GLY A 612 4.19 32.08 -14.75
N SER A 613 2.91 32.43 -14.58
CA SER A 613 1.82 32.16 -15.53
C SER A 613 1.08 33.46 -15.84
N GLY A 614 0.74 33.69 -17.10
CA GLY A 614 0.22 34.98 -17.55
C GLY A 614 1.27 36.09 -17.52
N ALA A 615 2.52 35.77 -17.33
CA ALA A 615 3.68 36.66 -17.36
C ALA A 615 4.86 35.92 -18.04
N LYS A 616 5.73 36.69 -18.72
CA LYS A 616 6.90 36.19 -19.46
C LYS A 616 7.99 37.27 -19.50
N ASN A 617 9.12 36.95 -20.12
CA ASN A 617 10.29 37.85 -20.29
C ASN A 617 10.76 38.43 -18.97
N PHE A 618 10.96 37.53 -17.99
CA PHE A 618 11.37 37.93 -16.64
C PHE A 618 12.82 38.43 -16.61
N SER A 619 13.06 39.48 -15.83
CA SER A 619 14.39 39.85 -15.35
C SER A 619 14.32 40.22 -13.88
N LEU A 620 15.29 39.75 -13.09
CA LEU A 620 15.47 40.13 -11.69
C LEU A 620 16.87 40.75 -11.53
N SER A 621 16.91 41.99 -11.10
CA SER A 621 18.20 42.70 -10.82
C SER A 621 18.72 42.31 -9.44
N GLU A 622 20.04 42.50 -9.22
CA GLU A 622 20.68 42.33 -7.90
C GLU A 622 20.10 43.31 -6.85
N THR A 623 19.51 44.42 -7.28
CA THR A 623 18.83 45.38 -6.41
C THR A 623 17.38 45.05 -6.13
N GLY A 624 16.89 43.85 -6.56
CA GLY A 624 15.54 43.35 -6.26
C GLY A 624 14.43 43.82 -7.19
N VAL A 625 14.77 44.41 -8.37
CA VAL A 625 13.74 44.77 -9.35
C VAL A 625 13.38 43.58 -10.23
N LEU A 626 12.17 43.02 -10.04
CA LEU A 626 11.63 41.95 -10.84
C LEU A 626 10.70 42.52 -11.93
N SER A 627 11.13 42.53 -13.18
CA SER A 627 10.39 43.03 -14.34
C SER A 627 9.80 41.86 -15.14
N TYR A 628 8.61 42.06 -15.73
CA TYR A 628 7.95 41.05 -16.57
C TYR A 628 6.93 41.68 -17.53
N ASP A 629 6.66 40.96 -18.62
CA ASP A 629 5.57 41.27 -19.54
C ASP A 629 4.33 40.48 -19.11
N TYR A 630 3.29 41.18 -18.75
CA TYR A 630 2.00 40.57 -18.34
C TYR A 630 1.07 40.37 -19.54
N SER A 631 0.48 39.20 -19.63
CA SER A 631 -0.65 38.92 -20.49
C SER A 631 -1.69 38.14 -19.68
N SER A 632 -2.98 38.31 -19.97
CA SER A 632 -4.06 37.68 -19.19
C SER A 632 -3.95 36.13 -19.11
N ALA A 633 -4.18 35.57 -17.94
CA ALA A 633 -4.32 34.13 -17.67
C ALA A 633 -5.43 33.87 -16.64
N ARG A 634 -5.92 32.63 -16.55
CA ARG A 634 -6.97 32.26 -15.59
C ARG A 634 -6.53 32.46 -14.13
N THR A 635 -5.28 32.18 -13.82
CA THR A 635 -4.66 32.34 -12.50
C THR A 635 -3.25 32.92 -12.68
N PRO A 636 -3.13 34.25 -12.92
CA PRO A 636 -1.83 34.84 -13.20
C PRO A 636 -1.00 34.95 -11.93
N TYR A 637 0.27 34.60 -12.04
CA TYR A 637 1.23 34.74 -10.94
C TYR A 637 2.65 34.97 -11.43
N VAL A 638 3.46 35.53 -10.54
CA VAL A 638 4.91 35.58 -10.63
C VAL A 638 5.49 35.05 -9.33
N GLN A 639 6.55 34.26 -9.43
CA GLN A 639 7.29 33.78 -8.27
C GLN A 639 8.79 33.87 -8.52
N ILE A 640 9.53 33.99 -7.45
CA ILE A 640 10.99 33.83 -7.45
C ILE A 640 11.37 32.67 -6.53
N SER A 641 12.35 31.87 -6.91
CA SER A 641 12.77 30.68 -6.19
C SER A 641 14.29 30.62 -6.06
N LYS A 642 14.75 30.24 -4.86
CA LYS A 642 16.14 29.96 -4.49
C LYS A 642 16.09 29.09 -3.23
N ASP A 643 17.06 28.22 -3.02
CA ASP A 643 17.25 27.58 -1.73
C ASP A 643 18.11 28.50 -0.83
N GLU A 644 17.46 29.45 -0.14
CA GLU A 644 18.10 30.31 0.85
C GLU A 644 18.10 29.59 2.21
N LEU A 645 19.29 29.35 2.73
CA LEU A 645 19.51 28.52 3.92
C LEU A 645 19.63 29.35 5.19
N LEU A 646 18.78 29.04 6.17
CA LEU A 646 18.80 29.65 7.51
C LEU A 646 19.23 28.60 8.54
N TYR A 647 20.25 28.86 9.29
CA TYR A 647 20.83 27.91 10.26
C TYR A 647 20.42 28.18 11.72
N SER A 648 19.54 29.15 11.94
CA SER A 648 18.80 29.36 13.19
C SER A 648 17.33 29.56 12.87
N LEU A 649 16.41 29.28 13.81
CA LEU A 649 14.98 29.48 13.58
C LEU A 649 14.64 30.98 13.72
N PRO A 650 14.16 31.63 12.67
CA PRO A 650 13.56 32.94 12.81
C PRO A 650 12.17 32.81 13.48
N ASP A 651 11.72 33.82 14.18
CA ASP A 651 10.30 33.92 14.55
C ASP A 651 9.46 34.35 13.35
N SER A 652 10.06 35.13 12.45
CA SER A 652 9.36 35.62 11.26
C SER A 652 10.32 35.98 10.11
N ILE A 653 9.74 36.00 8.89
CA ILE A 653 10.38 36.55 7.70
C ILE A 653 9.62 37.83 7.32
N GLY A 654 10.33 38.93 7.18
CA GLY A 654 9.78 40.20 6.70
C GLY A 654 10.09 40.41 5.22
N LEU A 655 9.08 40.82 4.43
CA LEU A 655 9.24 41.22 3.03
C LEU A 655 8.70 42.65 2.85
N ILE A 656 9.53 43.50 2.25
CA ILE A 656 9.14 44.86 1.84
C ILE A 656 9.17 44.90 0.32
N PHE A 657 8.02 45.22 -0.28
CA PHE A 657 7.95 45.35 -1.73
C PHE A 657 6.99 46.44 -2.18
N ASN A 658 7.14 46.82 -3.44
CA ASN A 658 6.28 47.76 -4.15
C ASN A 658 6.02 47.18 -5.54
N SER A 659 4.82 47.36 -6.10
CA SER A 659 4.48 46.85 -7.41
C SER A 659 3.78 47.88 -8.27
N THR A 660 4.06 47.84 -9.58
CA THR A 660 3.34 48.62 -10.60
C THR A 660 2.06 47.93 -11.10
N GLN A 661 1.85 46.67 -10.72
CA GLN A 661 0.60 45.91 -10.95
C GLN A 661 -0.04 45.58 -9.59
N PRO A 662 -1.38 45.57 -9.46
CA PRO A 662 -2.03 45.09 -8.25
C PRO A 662 -1.60 43.63 -7.92
N ILE A 663 -1.30 43.37 -6.65
CA ILE A 663 -1.00 42.04 -6.14
C ILE A 663 -2.18 41.56 -5.31
N ALA A 664 -2.75 40.42 -5.69
CA ALA A 664 -3.90 39.84 -5.02
C ALA A 664 -3.52 39.10 -3.72
N SER A 665 -2.36 38.46 -3.70
CA SER A 665 -1.83 37.79 -2.51
C SER A 665 -0.34 37.54 -2.63
N VAL A 666 0.33 37.38 -1.48
CA VAL A 666 1.73 36.97 -1.36
C VAL A 666 1.81 35.75 -0.46
N ARG A 667 2.70 34.82 -0.73
CA ARG A 667 3.00 33.70 0.14
C ARG A 667 4.48 33.35 0.10
N LEU A 668 4.94 32.70 1.16
CA LEU A 668 6.31 32.21 1.33
C LEU A 668 6.28 30.69 1.47
N ASP A 669 7.07 29.97 0.68
CA ASP A 669 7.23 28.52 0.82
C ASP A 669 8.58 28.23 1.50
N VAL A 670 8.54 27.41 2.58
CA VAL A 670 9.71 27.02 3.37
C VAL A 670 9.81 25.50 3.46
N LYS A 671 11.04 25.00 3.60
CA LYS A 671 11.35 23.59 3.85
C LYS A 671 12.19 23.51 5.13
N TYR A 672 12.09 22.40 5.84
CA TYR A 672 12.90 22.12 7.02
C TYR A 672 13.21 20.62 7.15
N PRO A 673 14.28 20.23 7.86
CA PRO A 673 14.62 18.84 8.07
C PRO A 673 13.47 18.05 8.73
N GLY A 674 13.19 16.87 8.21
CA GLY A 674 12.05 16.04 8.68
C GLY A 674 10.69 16.41 8.11
N GLY A 675 10.55 17.57 7.45
CA GLY A 675 9.30 17.94 6.74
C GLY A 675 9.15 17.21 5.42
N LYS A 676 7.97 16.58 5.18
CA LYS A 676 7.70 15.79 3.97
C LYS A 676 7.56 16.64 2.69
N SER A 677 7.23 17.91 2.82
CA SER A 677 7.03 18.85 1.70
C SER A 677 7.28 20.29 2.15
N ALA A 678 7.42 21.19 1.16
CA ALA A 678 7.47 22.62 1.47
C ALA A 678 6.16 23.06 2.15
N GLN A 679 6.29 23.83 3.23
CA GLN A 679 5.16 24.44 3.94
C GLN A 679 4.93 25.86 3.39
N THR A 680 3.68 26.24 3.23
CA THR A 680 3.32 27.59 2.76
C THR A 680 2.91 28.46 3.93
N ILE A 681 3.58 29.59 4.12
CA ILE A 681 3.22 30.62 5.07
C ILE A 681 2.49 31.75 4.31
N LYS A 682 1.33 32.16 4.80
CA LYS A 682 0.60 33.35 4.32
C LYS A 682 0.70 34.43 5.36
N PRO A 683 0.74 35.73 4.94
CA PRO A 683 0.62 36.82 5.89
C PRO A 683 -0.79 36.84 6.51
N GLU A 684 -1.00 37.72 7.48
CA GLU A 684 -2.31 37.88 8.09
C GLU A 684 -3.41 38.19 7.06
N GLU A 685 -4.61 37.65 7.27
CA GLU A 685 -5.73 37.77 6.33
C GLU A 685 -6.12 39.23 6.14
N GLY A 686 -6.46 39.63 4.89
CA GLY A 686 -7.04 40.90 4.53
C GLY A 686 -6.09 41.95 3.94
N ALA A 687 -4.82 41.62 3.70
CA ALA A 687 -3.91 42.55 3.04
C ALA A 687 -4.22 42.69 1.55
N THR A 688 -4.75 43.82 1.11
CA THR A 688 -4.80 44.21 -0.30
C THR A 688 -3.53 45.00 -0.63
N PHE A 689 -2.86 44.60 -1.69
CA PHE A 689 -1.59 45.21 -2.10
C PHE A 689 -1.84 46.13 -3.30
N THR A 690 -1.94 47.43 -3.04
CA THR A 690 -2.19 48.46 -4.07
C THR A 690 -0.87 48.84 -4.77
N THR A 691 -0.98 49.35 -5.97
CA THR A 691 0.18 49.80 -6.76
C THR A 691 0.84 51.05 -6.20
N GLY A 692 2.14 51.20 -6.37
CA GLY A 692 2.89 52.42 -6.16
C GLY A 692 3.19 52.74 -4.70
N VAL A 693 2.84 51.88 -3.73
CA VAL A 693 3.14 52.02 -2.31
C VAL A 693 3.96 50.88 -1.79
N ASP A 694 4.73 51.13 -0.74
CA ASP A 694 5.53 50.10 -0.07
C ASP A 694 4.67 49.26 0.86
N HIS A 695 4.62 47.96 0.60
CA HIS A 695 3.97 47.02 1.47
C HIS A 695 4.97 46.30 2.36
N ARG A 696 4.66 46.17 3.63
CA ARG A 696 5.42 45.43 4.62
C ARG A 696 4.63 44.20 5.00
N VAL A 697 5.16 43.02 4.69
CA VAL A 697 4.51 41.72 4.92
C VAL A 697 5.36 40.95 5.92
N LYS A 698 4.71 40.37 6.92
CA LYS A 698 5.30 39.49 7.91
C LYS A 698 4.77 38.08 7.72
N PHE A 699 5.67 37.11 7.65
CA PHE A 699 5.37 35.69 7.61
C PHE A 699 5.82 35.07 8.94
N ASP A 700 4.88 34.77 9.82
CA ASP A 700 5.16 34.22 11.14
C ASP A 700 5.43 32.72 11.07
N PHE A 701 6.52 32.27 11.62
CA PHE A 701 6.92 30.87 11.60
C PHE A 701 6.08 30.00 12.55
N ASP A 702 5.47 30.56 13.57
CA ASP A 702 4.53 29.87 14.46
C ASP A 702 3.25 29.37 13.74
N LYS A 703 2.94 29.92 12.56
CA LYS A 703 1.84 29.48 11.69
C LYS A 703 2.14 28.21 10.89
N ILE A 704 3.40 27.74 10.90
CA ILE A 704 3.77 26.44 10.35
C ILE A 704 3.39 25.36 11.36
N GLY A 705 2.58 24.37 10.96
CA GLY A 705 2.29 23.22 11.81
C GLY A 705 3.58 22.52 12.24
N GLY A 706 3.83 22.46 13.54
CA GLY A 706 5.07 21.89 14.10
C GLY A 706 6.27 22.82 14.13
N ALA A 707 6.13 24.14 13.91
CA ALA A 707 7.25 25.09 13.96
C ALA A 707 8.05 25.00 15.26
N ALA A 708 7.40 24.83 16.40
CA ALA A 708 8.05 24.71 17.70
C ALA A 708 8.96 23.48 17.82
N SER A 709 8.74 22.46 17.00
CA SER A 709 9.56 21.24 16.96
C SER A 709 10.74 21.31 15.99
N ILE A 710 10.90 22.41 15.23
CA ILE A 710 12.04 22.60 14.34
C ILE A 710 13.25 22.96 15.19
N THR A 711 14.10 22.00 15.45
CA THR A 711 15.32 22.15 16.25
C THR A 711 16.58 21.76 15.50
N THR A 712 16.45 21.34 14.24
CA THR A 712 17.55 21.01 13.34
C THR A 712 17.47 21.80 12.05
N TYR A 713 18.59 22.09 11.42
CA TYR A 713 18.75 23.03 10.31
C TYR A 713 19.47 22.42 9.11
N PRO A 714 19.47 23.10 7.96
CA PRO A 714 18.91 24.43 7.70
C PRO A 714 17.38 24.42 7.49
N VAL A 715 16.72 25.51 7.88
CA VAL A 715 15.42 25.89 7.32
C VAL A 715 15.69 26.60 5.99
N THR A 716 14.93 26.29 4.96
CA THR A 716 15.16 26.81 3.61
C THR A 716 13.97 27.67 3.17
N ILE A 717 14.20 28.94 2.85
CA ILE A 717 13.23 29.74 2.08
C ILE A 717 13.35 29.31 0.63
N SER A 718 12.29 28.71 0.06
CA SER A 718 12.36 28.12 -1.28
C SER A 718 11.66 28.93 -2.35
N THR A 719 10.59 29.66 -2.03
CA THR A 719 9.80 30.41 -3.01
C THR A 719 9.08 31.59 -2.38
N ILE A 720 9.12 32.72 -3.04
CA ILE A 720 8.22 33.86 -2.79
C ILE A 720 7.26 33.93 -3.98
N TYR A 721 5.96 33.87 -3.70
CA TYR A 721 4.92 33.80 -4.73
C TYR A 721 4.02 35.02 -4.63
N PHE A 722 3.76 35.67 -5.77
CA PHE A 722 2.84 36.80 -5.93
C PHE A 722 1.71 36.39 -6.87
N SER A 723 0.49 36.33 -6.36
CA SER A 723 -0.72 36.26 -7.20
C SER A 723 -1.01 37.61 -7.79
N LEU A 724 -1.07 37.72 -9.12
CA LEU A 724 -1.25 39.01 -9.78
C LEU A 724 -2.73 39.41 -9.81
N GLY A 725 -3.00 40.66 -9.52
CA GLY A 725 -4.31 41.28 -9.71
C GLY A 725 -4.57 41.61 -11.18
N THR A 726 -5.82 41.95 -11.49
CA THR A 726 -6.26 42.30 -12.85
C THR A 726 -5.59 43.56 -13.33
N ALA A 727 -5.02 43.51 -14.53
CA ALA A 727 -4.38 44.63 -15.21
C ALA A 727 -4.49 44.46 -16.73
N SER A 728 -4.22 45.53 -17.49
CA SER A 728 -4.06 45.44 -18.94
C SER A 728 -2.75 44.74 -19.30
N SER A 729 -2.68 44.15 -20.50
CA SER A 729 -1.41 43.58 -20.98
C SER A 729 -0.37 44.72 -21.10
N GLY A 730 0.85 44.46 -20.61
CA GLY A 730 1.94 45.45 -20.62
C GLY A 730 3.13 45.03 -19.77
N ASN A 731 4.08 45.92 -19.63
CA ASN A 731 5.28 45.72 -18.81
C ASN A 731 5.03 46.18 -17.38
N TYR A 732 5.36 45.34 -16.43
CA TYR A 732 5.18 45.59 -15.01
C TYR A 732 6.43 45.20 -14.22
N ALA A 733 6.53 45.72 -12.99
CA ALA A 733 7.63 45.40 -12.10
C ALA A 733 7.13 45.23 -10.66
N ILE A 734 7.78 44.32 -9.94
CA ILE A 734 7.74 44.21 -8.48
C ILE A 734 9.11 44.62 -7.97
N ASN A 735 9.17 45.69 -7.20
CA ASN A 735 10.40 46.14 -6.56
C ASN A 735 10.49 45.52 -5.18
N LEU A 736 11.32 44.53 -5.05
CA LEU A 736 11.62 43.78 -3.83
C LEU A 736 12.69 44.58 -3.04
N LYS A 737 12.27 45.39 -2.08
CA LYS A 737 13.14 46.30 -1.37
C LYS A 737 13.98 45.63 -0.29
N SER A 738 13.38 44.64 0.41
CA SER A 738 14.05 43.89 1.48
C SER A 738 13.36 42.59 1.74
N LEU A 739 14.12 41.54 1.97
CA LEU A 739 13.73 40.28 2.57
C LEU A 739 14.67 40.04 3.75
N TYR A 740 14.13 39.80 4.94
CA TYR A 740 14.93 39.57 6.12
C TYR A 740 14.30 38.53 7.04
N ALA A 741 15.17 37.74 7.71
CA ALA A 741 14.81 36.89 8.83
C ALA A 741 14.99 37.60 10.14
N HIS A 742 14.05 37.54 11.07
CA HIS A 742 14.16 38.09 12.40
C HIS A 742 14.41 36.96 13.42
N TYR A 743 15.48 37.13 14.20
CA TYR A 743 15.89 36.18 15.23
C TYR A 743 15.64 36.72 16.61
N PRO A 744 14.69 36.21 17.41
CA PRO A 744 14.44 36.67 18.76
C PRO A 744 15.55 36.27 19.76
N TYR A 745 16.36 35.29 19.37
CA TYR A 745 17.49 34.79 20.15
C TYR A 745 18.77 34.89 19.32
N PHE A 746 19.65 35.81 19.68
CA PHE A 746 20.93 36.03 19.02
C PHE A 746 22.02 36.27 20.06
N THR A 747 23.29 35.95 19.73
CA THR A 747 24.43 36.10 20.64
C THR A 747 24.96 37.54 20.75
N GLY A 748 24.50 38.39 19.83
CA GLY A 748 24.94 39.79 19.78
C GLY A 748 24.34 40.70 20.87
N GLY A 749 24.04 40.17 22.05
CA GLY A 749 23.67 41.00 23.21
C GLY A 749 24.82 41.90 23.57
N VAL A 750 24.57 43.21 23.61
CA VAL A 750 25.58 44.22 23.94
C VAL A 750 26.21 43.92 25.28
N THR A 751 27.40 43.35 25.25
CA THR A 751 28.22 43.15 26.44
C THR A 751 28.99 44.38 26.81
N ASP A 752 29.39 45.25 25.87
CA ASP A 752 30.16 46.44 26.14
C ASP A 752 29.82 47.60 25.18
N VAL A 753 29.30 48.69 25.71
CA VAL A 753 29.20 49.94 24.99
C VAL A 753 30.38 50.85 25.40
N LYS A 754 31.32 51.05 24.49
CA LYS A 754 32.39 52.01 24.68
C LYS A 754 31.91 53.38 24.21
N GLU A 755 31.70 54.30 25.14
CA GLU A 755 31.56 55.72 24.88
C GLU A 755 32.48 56.48 25.83
N ASP A 756 33.33 57.36 25.29
CA ASP A 756 34.26 58.28 26.00
C ASP A 756 35.20 57.63 27.04
N GLY A 757 35.67 56.42 26.73
CA GLY A 757 36.65 55.77 27.59
C GLY A 757 36.11 55.17 28.89
N LYS A 758 34.78 55.12 29.06
CA LYS A 758 34.10 54.45 30.16
C LYS A 758 33.24 53.29 29.62
N THR A 759 33.46 52.08 30.12
CA THR A 759 32.69 50.87 29.79
C THR A 759 31.53 50.77 30.76
N VAL A 760 30.29 50.80 30.26
CA VAL A 760 29.08 50.41 31.03
C VAL A 760 28.83 48.92 30.77
N SER A 761 28.84 48.11 31.83
CA SER A 761 28.57 46.70 31.79
C SER A 761 27.25 46.38 32.54
N VAL A 762 26.37 45.60 31.92
CA VAL A 762 25.14 45.11 32.54
C VAL A 762 25.18 43.60 32.56
N THR A 763 25.16 43.00 33.74
CA THR A 763 25.25 41.56 33.95
C THR A 763 24.06 41.04 34.77
N ALA A 764 23.72 39.78 34.64
CA ALA A 764 22.70 39.09 35.44
C ALA A 764 23.23 37.73 35.87
N GLU A 765 23.52 37.58 37.14
CA GLU A 765 23.93 36.29 37.70
C GLU A 765 23.20 36.01 39.03
N ASN A 766 22.80 34.74 39.24
CA ASN A 766 22.18 34.29 40.48
C ASN A 766 21.00 35.14 40.99
N GLY A 767 20.14 35.60 40.05
CA GLY A 767 19.00 36.44 40.38
C GLY A 767 19.34 37.91 40.70
N ILE A 768 20.56 38.36 40.38
CA ILE A 768 20.99 39.73 40.61
C ILE A 768 21.36 40.38 39.27
N ILE A 769 20.72 41.50 38.96
CA ILE A 769 21.16 42.41 37.89
C ILE A 769 22.18 43.38 38.47
N ASP A 770 23.36 43.48 37.85
CA ASP A 770 24.40 44.43 38.25
C ASP A 770 24.82 45.29 37.06
N VAL A 771 24.92 46.59 37.31
CA VAL A 771 25.27 47.60 36.32
C VAL A 771 26.52 48.33 36.77
N ILE A 772 27.62 48.17 36.06
CA ILE A 772 28.93 48.78 36.42
C ILE A 772 29.24 49.89 35.42
N GLY A 773 29.73 51.02 35.90
CA GLY A 773 30.25 52.12 35.07
C GLY A 773 29.18 53.16 34.68
N ALA A 774 27.91 52.96 34.92
CA ALA A 774 26.84 53.92 34.61
C ALA A 774 26.68 54.97 35.74
N LYS A 775 26.36 56.20 35.34
CA LYS A 775 26.06 57.33 36.23
C LYS A 775 24.57 57.34 36.65
N SER A 776 23.69 56.86 35.78
CA SER A 776 22.26 56.73 36.05
C SER A 776 21.75 55.35 35.60
N VAL A 777 20.98 54.71 36.45
CA VAL A 777 20.43 53.35 36.16
C VAL A 777 18.93 53.35 36.50
N GLN A 778 18.16 52.73 35.66
CA GLN A 778 16.72 52.41 35.91
C GLN A 778 16.44 50.98 35.41
N ILE A 779 15.87 50.15 36.26
CA ILE A 779 15.57 48.77 35.93
C ILE A 779 14.04 48.60 35.91
N TYR A 780 13.51 48.03 34.83
CA TYR A 780 12.08 47.76 34.63
C TYR A 780 11.82 46.28 34.37
N ASP A 781 10.66 45.79 34.75
CA ASP A 781 10.16 44.49 34.24
C ASP A 781 9.64 44.66 32.80
N ILE A 782 9.34 43.53 32.16
CA ILE A 782 8.84 43.52 30.77
C ILE A 782 7.45 44.18 30.60
N ALA A 783 6.73 44.39 31.71
CA ALA A 783 5.44 45.11 31.71
C ALA A 783 5.66 46.62 31.86
N GLY A 784 6.88 47.11 31.87
CA GLY A 784 7.25 48.51 32.03
C GLY A 784 7.18 49.04 33.46
N ARG A 785 7.01 48.19 34.49
CA ARG A 785 7.03 48.64 35.89
C ARG A 785 8.46 48.80 36.35
N LYS A 786 8.74 49.94 36.93
CA LYS A 786 10.07 50.23 37.49
C LYS A 786 10.33 49.38 38.71
N ILE A 787 11.44 48.66 38.70
CA ILE A 787 11.95 47.84 39.81
C ILE A 787 12.82 48.66 40.73
N THR A 788 13.81 49.33 40.20
CA THR A 788 14.75 50.15 40.96
C THR A 788 15.43 51.20 40.09
N SER A 789 16.15 52.12 40.77
CA SER A 789 17.09 53.09 40.17
C SER A 789 18.52 52.89 40.70
N THR A 790 18.80 51.75 41.32
CA THR A 790 20.15 51.44 41.80
C THR A 790 20.90 50.58 40.80
N ASN A 791 22.23 50.59 40.86
CA ASN A 791 23.09 49.84 39.98
C ASN A 791 23.02 48.34 40.19
N THR A 792 22.41 47.87 41.27
CA THR A 792 22.26 46.46 41.60
C THR A 792 20.79 46.18 42.01
N ALA A 793 20.20 45.13 41.47
CA ALA A 793 18.84 44.70 41.82
C ALA A 793 18.74 43.17 41.95
N LYS A 794 18.18 42.69 43.06
CA LYS A 794 17.79 41.30 43.22
C LYS A 794 16.38 41.13 42.66
N VAL A 795 16.24 40.27 41.67
CA VAL A 795 14.99 40.09 40.92
C VAL A 795 14.68 38.59 40.74
N ALA A 796 13.45 38.24 40.46
CA ALA A 796 13.05 36.89 40.08
C ALA A 796 13.54 36.56 38.67
N ASN A 797 13.54 35.27 38.31
CA ASN A 797 13.81 34.84 36.95
C ASN A 797 12.83 35.50 35.99
N GLY A 798 13.33 36.11 34.94
CA GLY A 798 12.51 36.89 33.98
C GLY A 798 13.34 37.77 33.05
N ILE A 799 12.66 38.54 32.24
CA ILE A 799 13.28 39.53 31.33
C ILE A 799 13.08 40.92 31.93
N TYR A 800 14.16 41.69 31.94
CA TYR A 800 14.22 43.07 32.47
C TYR A 800 14.80 44.04 31.44
N ILE A 801 14.37 45.28 31.52
CA ILE A 801 14.90 46.37 30.73
C ILE A 801 15.69 47.27 31.68
N VAL A 802 16.98 47.36 31.41
CA VAL A 802 17.88 48.26 32.17
C VAL A 802 18.17 49.47 31.32
N ILE A 803 17.85 50.66 31.82
CA ILE A 803 18.26 51.93 31.23
C ILE A 803 19.45 52.43 32.00
N ALA A 804 20.62 52.42 31.33
CA ALA A 804 21.89 52.90 31.89
C ALA A 804 22.38 54.08 31.09
N ASP A 805 22.56 55.21 31.72
CA ASP A 805 22.95 56.51 31.13
C ASP A 805 22.13 56.89 29.86
N GLY A 806 20.79 56.59 29.91
CA GLY A 806 19.85 56.90 28.84
C GLY A 806 19.77 55.83 27.74
N LYS A 807 20.58 54.80 27.78
CA LYS A 807 20.52 53.66 26.82
C LYS A 807 19.83 52.45 27.46
N SER A 808 19.00 51.79 26.68
CA SER A 808 18.23 50.63 27.15
C SER A 808 18.94 49.32 26.81
N HIS A 809 19.05 48.44 27.81
CA HIS A 809 19.60 47.10 27.75
C HIS A 809 18.52 46.10 28.17
N LYS A 810 18.30 45.07 27.37
CA LYS A 810 17.39 43.96 27.74
C LYS A 810 18.21 42.83 28.33
N ILE A 811 17.92 42.37 29.53
CA ILE A 811 18.66 41.30 30.21
C ILE A 811 17.72 40.23 30.70
N ALA A 812 18.15 38.98 30.54
CA ALA A 812 17.47 37.80 31.06
C ALA A 812 18.11 37.37 32.36
N VAL A 813 17.32 37.19 33.42
CA VAL A 813 17.71 36.69 34.74
C VAL A 813 17.20 35.25 34.84
N LYS A 814 18.11 34.31 35.02
CA LYS A 814 17.80 32.87 35.17
C LYS A 814 17.91 32.48 36.63
#